data_58f7ab97720906940cf9ef2b39575be5
#
_entry.id   58f7ab97720906940cf9ef2b39575be5
#
_cell.length_a   1.000
_cell.length_b   1.000
_cell.length_c   1.000
_cell.angle_alpha   90.00
_cell.angle_beta   90.00
_cell.angle_gamma   90.00
#
_symmetry.space_group_name_H-M   'P 1'
#
loop_
_entity.id
_entity.type
_entity.pdbx_description
1 polymer ?
#
loop_
_entity_poly.entity_id
_entity_poly.type
_entity_poly.pdbx_seq_one_letter_code
_entity_poly.pdbx_strand_id
1 'polypeptide(L)'
;MAATLGVAASSPVLADELEFQGRRAQAQALEDGGFVLRWPQGERRIGPQPMRTHTASPLFDALFAMAQQEMADDRVEAIRDPAFNDGKPVPCACFETGERWPYVWTRDVSFAADLALARLEPERTRNALRFKLSAARDGQTPGVFVAQDTGSGGSWPISSDRVVWFLAARGLLDDKAFAEEVWEALQATLAQDRDAVFDAQIGLYRGETSFLDWREQTYPEWTRQDVRFIAESFALSTNVLHYQALRLAEQLARQHGDARASRYAQWADALRQAIATRFWDAPSNQYVSYLGNAAHPVRYAKVDLLGVSLGVLAEVFPKERARAALRGYPLVAGGSPVVWPQDAEQPIYHNRAVWPFVSAYALRAARQLDDAPRIALELQSLMRGSALAGSNMENYEMQSLAVHVEEGPRSGPVVNSPRQLWSVAGYLSAVLEGVFGIGADGSVTPKLPRTLVPLLFGDRQQIVLEQGARRYVLQRPTASAGELLVAGKVEQQGQTTLVYLIGRKADTTAPPQPRQVFAPSTPEAPVAQRQGDGHRIVIPAGTTLYMDGHALDATRHLDLREDGRLHVLSLARRADGLESLHSPALTLGPLQEVPGSEAWVWTATRAGQHRVSLRYRNPNGPINTGVTAAVKRLLLECTGQATQSQVVVMPHSVGEQLSTQVSFTVVAGQQCRFRLEDGFNMSALAHFAQYNGGRGGRDGVVNTAQVSALLVGPAASTEAAQ
;
A
#
# COMPACT_ATOMS: atom_id res chain seq x y z
N MET A 1 -33.62 -8.02 6.16
CA MET A 1 -33.41 -9.28 6.90
C MET A 1 -31.92 -9.31 7.26
N ALA A 2 -31.57 -9.05 8.51
CA ALA A 2 -30.20 -9.14 8.97
C ALA A 2 -29.83 -10.63 9.10
N ALA A 3 -29.00 -11.12 8.19
CA ALA A 3 -28.41 -12.43 8.32
C ALA A 3 -27.31 -12.35 9.39
N THR A 4 -27.57 -12.86 10.58
CA THR A 4 -26.57 -13.16 11.60
C THR A 4 -25.68 -14.29 11.07
N LEU A 5 -24.54 -13.93 10.47
CA LEU A 5 -23.51 -14.88 10.12
C LEU A 5 -22.87 -15.41 11.41
N GLY A 6 -23.25 -16.63 11.78
CA GLY A 6 -22.58 -17.37 12.84
C GLY A 6 -21.12 -17.58 12.46
N VAL A 7 -20.20 -17.11 13.29
CA VAL A 7 -18.76 -17.41 13.16
C VAL A 7 -18.58 -18.88 13.45
N ALA A 8 -18.43 -19.69 12.41
CA ALA A 8 -17.97 -21.07 12.56
C ALA A 8 -16.54 -21.05 13.09
N ALA A 9 -16.28 -21.73 14.17
CA ALA A 9 -14.93 -21.96 14.66
C ALA A 9 -14.08 -22.53 13.52
N SER A 10 -12.89 -21.94 13.29
CA SER A 10 -11.96 -22.41 12.26
C SER A 10 -11.59 -23.85 12.56
N SER A 11 -11.93 -24.77 11.65
CA SER A 11 -11.52 -26.18 11.77
C SER A 11 -9.99 -26.28 11.82
N PRO A 12 -9.42 -27.13 12.67
CA PRO A 12 -7.97 -27.31 12.74
C PRO A 12 -7.42 -27.85 11.41
N VAL A 13 -6.24 -27.39 11.01
CA VAL A 13 -5.51 -27.97 9.88
C VAL A 13 -4.91 -29.29 10.33
N LEU A 14 -5.34 -30.39 9.72
CA LEU A 14 -4.78 -31.73 9.96
C LEU A 14 -3.47 -31.91 9.16
N ALA A 15 -2.65 -32.90 9.55
CA ALA A 15 -1.29 -33.07 9.03
C ALA A 15 -1.22 -33.25 7.48
N ASP A 16 -2.17 -33.95 6.90
CA ASP A 16 -2.26 -34.30 5.46
C ASP A 16 -3.52 -33.77 4.78
N GLU A 17 -4.49 -33.29 5.54
CA GLU A 17 -5.79 -32.81 5.11
C GLU A 17 -6.15 -31.50 5.77
N LEU A 18 -6.78 -30.62 5.01
CA LEU A 18 -7.37 -29.36 5.48
C LEU A 18 -8.85 -29.35 5.12
N GLU A 19 -9.68 -29.07 6.11
CA GLU A 19 -11.10 -28.80 5.89
C GLU A 19 -11.45 -27.37 6.32
N PHE A 20 -12.13 -26.64 5.45
CA PHE A 20 -12.61 -25.28 5.73
C PHE A 20 -13.96 -25.06 5.08
N GLN A 21 -14.99 -24.83 5.88
CA GLN A 21 -16.38 -24.61 5.42
C GLN A 21 -16.87 -25.70 4.45
N GLY A 22 -16.62 -26.97 4.78
CA GLY A 22 -17.04 -28.12 3.98
C GLY A 22 -16.21 -28.36 2.71
N ARG A 23 -15.20 -27.55 2.42
CA ARG A 23 -14.24 -27.76 1.33
C ARG A 23 -12.97 -28.40 1.91
N ARG A 24 -12.42 -29.34 1.16
CA ARG A 24 -11.25 -30.11 1.59
C ARG A 24 -10.10 -29.98 0.61
N ALA A 25 -8.90 -29.88 1.12
CA ALA A 25 -7.67 -30.03 0.36
C ALA A 25 -6.78 -31.05 1.05
N GLN A 26 -6.07 -31.85 0.25
CA GLN A 26 -5.26 -32.96 0.74
C GLN A 26 -3.96 -33.05 -0.06
N ALA A 27 -2.87 -33.40 0.61
CA ALA A 27 -1.61 -33.67 -0.05
C ALA A 27 -1.10 -35.07 0.25
N GLN A 28 -0.54 -35.73 -0.76
CA GLN A 28 0.10 -37.03 -0.69
C GLN A 28 1.53 -36.93 -1.19
N ALA A 29 2.49 -37.35 -0.35
CA ALA A 29 3.88 -37.47 -0.76
C ALA A 29 4.08 -38.64 -1.72
N LEU A 30 4.96 -38.47 -2.72
CA LEU A 30 5.30 -39.46 -3.73
C LEU A 30 6.71 -40.04 -3.47
N GLU A 31 6.97 -41.23 -3.99
CA GLU A 31 8.27 -41.94 -3.87
C GLU A 31 9.42 -41.15 -4.50
N ASP A 32 9.16 -40.38 -5.56
CA ASP A 32 10.15 -39.52 -6.22
C ASP A 32 10.51 -38.25 -5.45
N GLY A 33 9.88 -38.02 -4.28
CA GLY A 33 10.06 -36.85 -3.45
C GLY A 33 9.22 -35.63 -3.88
N GLY A 34 8.28 -35.81 -4.80
CA GLY A 34 7.25 -34.86 -5.16
C GLY A 34 5.96 -35.05 -4.36
N PHE A 35 4.89 -34.38 -4.77
CA PHE A 35 3.58 -34.44 -4.13
C PHE A 35 2.45 -34.46 -5.15
N VAL A 36 1.29 -34.99 -4.72
CA VAL A 36 -0.01 -34.74 -5.36
C VAL A 36 -0.85 -33.91 -4.40
N LEU A 37 -1.26 -32.74 -4.85
CA LEU A 37 -2.19 -31.86 -4.15
C LEU A 37 -3.57 -32.00 -4.79
N ARG A 38 -4.61 -32.27 -3.97
CA ARG A 38 -6.02 -32.34 -4.37
C ARG A 38 -6.80 -31.28 -3.64
N TRP A 39 -7.67 -30.58 -4.38
CA TRP A 39 -8.58 -29.56 -3.84
C TRP A 39 -9.96 -29.67 -4.52
N PRO A 40 -10.99 -28.94 -4.07
CA PRO A 40 -12.36 -29.16 -4.57
C PRO A 40 -12.54 -29.08 -6.09
N GLN A 41 -11.69 -28.29 -6.79
CA GLN A 41 -11.81 -28.05 -8.23
C GLN A 41 -10.80 -28.84 -9.07
N GLY A 42 -9.84 -29.55 -8.46
CA GLY A 42 -8.81 -30.22 -9.24
C GLY A 42 -7.74 -30.96 -8.46
N GLU A 43 -6.75 -31.38 -9.23
CA GLU A 43 -5.56 -32.10 -8.75
C GLU A 43 -4.32 -31.55 -9.47
N ARG A 44 -3.20 -31.45 -8.76
CA ARG A 44 -1.91 -31.01 -9.29
C ARG A 44 -0.81 -31.95 -8.82
N ARG A 45 0.03 -32.41 -9.75
CA ARG A 45 1.30 -33.05 -9.42
C ARG A 45 2.39 -31.99 -9.30
N ILE A 46 3.12 -32.01 -8.20
CA ILE A 46 4.24 -31.13 -7.89
C ILE A 46 5.50 -31.98 -7.88
N GLY A 47 6.44 -31.70 -8.77
CA GLY A 47 7.72 -32.41 -8.82
C GLY A 47 8.64 -32.09 -7.64
N PRO A 48 9.73 -32.86 -7.46
CA PRO A 48 10.76 -32.57 -6.47
C PRO A 48 11.34 -31.15 -6.66
N GLN A 49 11.52 -30.42 -5.56
CA GLN A 49 12.01 -29.05 -5.59
C GLN A 49 13.41 -28.95 -4.97
N PRO A 50 14.19 -27.87 -5.30
CA PRO A 50 15.55 -27.66 -4.76
C PRO A 50 15.59 -27.50 -3.23
N MET A 51 14.55 -26.90 -2.65
CA MET A 51 14.39 -26.82 -1.18
C MET A 51 13.29 -27.78 -0.74
N ARG A 52 13.52 -28.47 0.37
CA ARG A 52 12.58 -29.46 0.89
C ARG A 52 12.35 -29.26 2.38
N THR A 53 11.12 -29.29 2.79
CA THR A 53 10.74 -29.39 4.20
C THR A 53 10.38 -30.82 4.55
N HIS A 54 10.69 -31.22 5.78
CA HIS A 54 10.33 -32.52 6.35
C HIS A 54 9.62 -32.26 7.69
N THR A 55 8.35 -31.92 7.59
CA THR A 55 7.47 -31.70 8.74
C THR A 55 6.56 -32.92 8.95
N ALA A 56 5.69 -32.87 9.96
CA ALA A 56 4.64 -33.86 10.13
C ALA A 56 3.43 -33.62 9.19
N SER A 57 3.39 -32.51 8.47
CA SER A 57 2.30 -32.15 7.58
C SER A 57 2.74 -32.28 6.10
N PRO A 58 2.39 -33.37 5.41
CA PRO A 58 2.58 -33.46 3.95
C PRO A 58 1.94 -32.31 3.19
N LEU A 59 0.84 -31.74 3.68
CA LEU A 59 0.19 -30.59 3.06
C LEU A 59 1.08 -29.34 3.17
N PHE A 60 1.67 -29.04 4.33
CA PHE A 60 2.61 -27.93 4.47
C PHE A 60 3.82 -28.09 3.55
N ASP A 61 4.39 -29.29 3.50
CA ASP A 61 5.55 -29.60 2.65
C ASP A 61 5.21 -29.48 1.17
N ALA A 62 4.03 -29.95 0.73
CA ALA A 62 3.53 -29.82 -0.65
C ALA A 62 3.28 -28.39 -1.07
N LEU A 63 2.70 -27.55 -0.21
CA LEU A 63 2.46 -26.14 -0.51
C LEU A 63 3.76 -25.35 -0.64
N PHE A 64 4.80 -25.69 0.14
CA PHE A 64 6.13 -25.14 -0.03
C PHE A 64 6.78 -25.53 -1.35
N ALA A 65 6.62 -26.80 -1.74
CA ALA A 65 7.07 -27.28 -3.04
C ALA A 65 6.30 -26.59 -4.19
N MET A 66 4.99 -26.42 -4.05
CA MET A 66 4.15 -25.69 -5.01
C MET A 66 4.62 -24.25 -5.21
N ALA A 67 4.90 -23.51 -4.12
CA ALA A 67 5.37 -22.15 -4.21
C ALA A 67 6.72 -22.04 -4.95
N GLN A 68 7.63 -23.00 -4.78
CA GLN A 68 8.89 -23.05 -5.53
C GLN A 68 8.66 -23.33 -7.03
N GLN A 69 7.74 -24.24 -7.37
CA GLN A 69 7.38 -24.51 -8.74
C GLN A 69 6.76 -23.26 -9.39
N GLU A 70 5.84 -22.61 -8.74
CA GLU A 70 5.21 -21.37 -9.23
C GLU A 70 6.22 -20.23 -9.40
N MET A 71 7.17 -20.08 -8.49
CA MET A 71 8.29 -19.15 -8.66
C MET A 71 9.11 -19.48 -9.92
N ALA A 72 9.33 -20.75 -10.20
CA ALA A 72 10.04 -21.17 -11.40
C ALA A 72 9.22 -20.93 -12.68
N ASP A 73 7.89 -21.13 -12.62
CA ASP A 73 6.97 -20.90 -13.72
C ASP A 73 6.80 -19.39 -14.05
N ASP A 74 7.09 -18.49 -13.10
CA ASP A 74 7.08 -17.03 -13.31
C ASP A 74 8.38 -16.48 -13.90
N ARG A 75 9.43 -17.30 -14.08
CA ARG A 75 10.67 -16.89 -14.74
C ARG A 75 10.45 -16.72 -16.24
N VAL A 76 10.86 -15.59 -16.77
CA VAL A 76 10.79 -15.28 -18.21
C VAL A 76 12.12 -14.75 -18.73
N GLU A 77 12.41 -15.00 -20.02
CA GLU A 77 13.58 -14.47 -20.71
C GLU A 77 13.26 -13.17 -21.50
N ALA A 78 11.97 -12.87 -21.67
CA ALA A 78 11.50 -11.64 -22.28
C ALA A 78 10.08 -11.32 -21.82
N ILE A 79 9.79 -10.04 -21.60
CA ILE A 79 8.45 -9.54 -21.34
C ILE A 79 7.67 -9.45 -22.65
N ARG A 80 6.41 -9.92 -22.65
CA ARG A 80 5.51 -10.02 -23.81
C ARG A 80 4.12 -9.51 -23.46
N ASP A 81 4.03 -8.32 -22.92
CA ASP A 81 2.74 -7.69 -22.63
C ASP A 81 2.17 -7.02 -23.89
N PRO A 82 0.91 -7.31 -24.30
CA PRO A 82 0.30 -6.70 -25.49
C PRO A 82 0.20 -5.18 -25.44
N ALA A 83 0.15 -4.61 -24.24
CA ALA A 83 0.04 -3.16 -24.04
C ALA A 83 1.41 -2.45 -23.96
N PHE A 84 2.51 -3.21 -23.92
CA PHE A 84 3.86 -2.69 -23.81
C PHE A 84 4.69 -3.01 -25.06
N ASN A 85 5.41 -2.04 -25.59
CA ASN A 85 6.26 -2.15 -26.78
C ASN A 85 5.53 -2.77 -28.01
N ASP A 86 4.26 -2.38 -28.22
CA ASP A 86 3.39 -2.94 -29.29
C ASP A 86 3.28 -4.49 -29.24
N GLY A 87 3.39 -5.08 -28.07
CA GLY A 87 3.40 -6.55 -27.88
C GLY A 87 4.67 -7.26 -28.34
N LYS A 88 5.70 -6.51 -28.79
CA LYS A 88 6.99 -7.09 -29.15
C LYS A 88 7.79 -7.51 -27.91
N PRO A 89 8.50 -8.65 -27.95
CA PRO A 89 9.29 -9.09 -26.82
C PRO A 89 10.36 -8.08 -26.42
N VAL A 90 10.45 -7.79 -25.13
CA VAL A 90 11.54 -7.02 -24.55
C VAL A 90 12.41 -7.96 -23.73
N PRO A 91 13.68 -8.18 -24.11
CA PRO A 91 14.58 -9.07 -23.38
C PRO A 91 14.69 -8.65 -21.90
N CYS A 92 14.40 -9.58 -21.02
CA CYS A 92 14.50 -9.42 -19.58
C CYS A 92 14.54 -10.82 -18.96
N ALA A 93 15.71 -11.28 -18.51
CA ALA A 93 15.81 -12.47 -17.68
C ALA A 93 15.30 -12.12 -16.27
N CYS A 94 13.98 -12.03 -16.14
CA CYS A 94 13.29 -11.52 -14.97
C CYS A 94 12.08 -12.39 -14.58
N PHE A 95 11.16 -11.87 -13.81
CA PHE A 95 9.91 -12.50 -13.45
C PHE A 95 8.73 -11.76 -14.09
N GLU A 96 7.76 -12.48 -14.60
CA GLU A 96 6.41 -11.93 -14.79
C GLU A 96 5.66 -11.92 -13.47
N THR A 97 4.62 -11.09 -13.36
CA THR A 97 3.91 -10.86 -12.10
C THR A 97 2.97 -12.02 -11.72
N GLY A 98 2.60 -12.85 -12.66
CA GLY A 98 1.72 -14.00 -12.47
C GLY A 98 1.10 -14.48 -13.78
N GLU A 99 0.35 -15.57 -13.74
CA GLU A 99 -0.19 -16.21 -14.96
C GLU A 99 -1.01 -15.26 -15.85
N ARG A 100 -1.75 -14.32 -15.23
CA ARG A 100 -2.58 -13.35 -15.95
C ARG A 100 -1.91 -12.01 -16.18
N TRP A 101 -0.70 -11.83 -15.67
CA TRP A 101 0.05 -10.58 -15.70
C TRP A 101 1.44 -10.79 -16.35
N PRO A 102 1.53 -10.92 -17.69
CA PRO A 102 2.80 -11.19 -18.37
C PRO A 102 3.70 -9.96 -18.46
N TYR A 103 3.83 -9.22 -17.36
CA TYR A 103 4.54 -7.98 -17.23
C TYR A 103 5.25 -7.87 -15.89
N VAL A 104 6.22 -6.97 -15.76
CA VAL A 104 6.88 -6.64 -14.48
C VAL A 104 6.14 -5.47 -13.83
N TRP A 105 5.20 -5.74 -12.96
CA TRP A 105 4.56 -4.69 -12.15
C TRP A 105 5.48 -4.31 -10.99
N THR A 106 5.76 -3.00 -10.85
CA THR A 106 6.77 -2.49 -9.91
C THR A 106 6.47 -2.86 -8.47
N ARG A 107 5.22 -2.72 -8.01
CA ARG A 107 4.83 -3.09 -6.64
C ARG A 107 4.98 -4.58 -6.38
N ASP A 108 4.47 -5.38 -7.29
CA ASP A 108 4.45 -6.84 -7.15
C ASP A 108 5.86 -7.41 -7.05
N VAL A 109 6.74 -7.07 -8.00
CA VAL A 109 8.13 -7.54 -7.96
C VAL A 109 8.87 -7.00 -6.74
N SER A 110 8.57 -5.78 -6.30
CA SER A 110 9.25 -5.17 -5.17
C SER A 110 8.88 -5.84 -3.84
N PHE A 111 7.60 -6.06 -3.58
CA PHE A 111 7.19 -6.81 -2.39
C PHE A 111 7.65 -8.27 -2.44
N ALA A 112 7.59 -8.92 -3.61
CA ALA A 112 8.11 -10.27 -3.78
C ALA A 112 9.61 -10.36 -3.53
N ALA A 113 10.37 -9.37 -4.00
CA ALA A 113 11.81 -9.28 -3.77
C ALA A 113 12.14 -9.19 -2.27
N ASP A 114 11.50 -8.25 -1.55
CA ASP A 114 11.72 -8.08 -0.10
C ASP A 114 11.26 -9.31 0.70
N LEU A 115 10.19 -9.98 0.28
CA LEU A 115 9.71 -11.18 0.95
C LEU A 115 10.65 -12.39 0.77
N ALA A 116 11.09 -12.67 -0.46
CA ALA A 116 11.88 -13.88 -0.72
C ALA A 116 12.86 -13.79 -1.88
N LEU A 117 12.51 -13.13 -3.02
CA LEU A 117 13.20 -13.33 -4.27
C LEU A 117 14.60 -12.72 -4.29
N ALA A 118 14.84 -11.60 -3.58
CA ALA A 118 16.17 -11.02 -3.45
C ALA A 118 17.20 -12.01 -2.87
N ARG A 119 16.74 -12.95 -2.03
CA ARG A 119 17.58 -14.00 -1.44
C ARG A 119 17.65 -15.26 -2.30
N LEU A 120 16.54 -15.66 -2.93
CA LEU A 120 16.43 -16.92 -3.66
C LEU A 120 16.93 -16.81 -5.10
N GLU A 121 16.69 -15.69 -5.75
CA GLU A 121 17.00 -15.43 -7.18
C GLU A 121 17.56 -14.00 -7.36
N PRO A 122 18.69 -13.66 -6.73
CA PRO A 122 19.18 -12.28 -6.67
C PRO A 122 19.45 -11.66 -8.04
N GLU A 123 20.00 -12.42 -8.99
CA GLU A 123 20.33 -11.92 -10.33
C GLU A 123 19.06 -11.58 -11.12
N ARG A 124 18.10 -12.51 -11.17
CA ARG A 124 16.83 -12.34 -11.87
C ARG A 124 16.02 -11.21 -11.24
N THR A 125 16.07 -11.08 -9.91
CA THR A 125 15.42 -10.01 -9.17
C THR A 125 16.04 -8.64 -9.51
N ARG A 126 17.38 -8.52 -9.56
CA ARG A 126 18.05 -7.29 -10.03
C ARG A 126 17.60 -6.90 -11.45
N ASN A 127 17.50 -7.87 -12.35
CA ASN A 127 17.06 -7.62 -13.73
C ASN A 127 15.61 -7.12 -13.77
N ALA A 128 14.72 -7.71 -12.98
CA ALA A 128 13.33 -7.27 -12.86
C ALA A 128 13.24 -5.83 -12.29
N LEU A 129 14.06 -5.50 -11.30
CA LEU A 129 14.13 -4.14 -10.75
C LEU A 129 14.71 -3.15 -11.77
N ARG A 130 15.78 -3.50 -12.49
CA ARG A 130 16.38 -2.67 -13.56
C ARG A 130 15.38 -2.38 -14.69
N PHE A 131 14.50 -3.32 -15.01
CA PHE A 131 13.44 -3.12 -16.01
C PHE A 131 12.54 -1.90 -15.69
N LYS A 132 12.47 -1.52 -14.42
CA LYS A 132 11.68 -0.38 -13.94
C LYS A 132 12.51 0.90 -13.76
N LEU A 133 13.81 0.90 -14.04
CA LEU A 133 14.63 2.11 -14.03
C LEU A 133 14.58 2.81 -15.37
N SER A 134 14.38 4.12 -15.38
CA SER A 134 14.21 4.90 -16.59
C SER A 134 14.76 6.31 -16.48
N ALA A 135 15.52 6.73 -17.49
CA ALA A 135 15.89 8.12 -17.69
C ALA A 135 14.75 8.90 -18.38
N ALA A 136 14.74 10.22 -18.22
CA ALA A 136 13.84 11.09 -18.95
C ALA A 136 14.27 11.26 -20.41
N ARG A 137 13.28 11.32 -21.35
CA ARG A 137 13.49 11.50 -22.79
C ARG A 137 13.73 12.96 -23.19
N ASP A 138 13.45 13.92 -22.32
CA ASP A 138 13.52 15.35 -22.63
C ASP A 138 14.96 15.87 -22.77
N GLY A 139 15.96 15.10 -22.34
CA GLY A 139 17.38 15.45 -22.36
C GLY A 139 17.74 16.63 -21.43
N GLN A 140 16.81 17.06 -20.58
CA GLN A 140 16.98 18.20 -19.66
C GLN A 140 16.88 17.77 -18.20
N THR A 141 16.11 16.72 -17.91
CA THR A 141 15.93 16.19 -16.54
C THR A 141 16.99 15.12 -16.28
N PRO A 142 18.02 15.43 -15.48
CA PRO A 142 19.09 14.47 -15.17
C PRO A 142 18.61 13.41 -14.20
N GLY A 143 19.22 12.23 -14.25
CA GLY A 143 19.02 11.13 -13.31
C GLY A 143 18.18 10.01 -13.87
N VAL A 144 18.12 8.95 -13.08
CA VAL A 144 17.35 7.74 -13.33
C VAL A 144 16.25 7.65 -12.30
N PHE A 145 15.04 7.32 -12.76
CA PHE A 145 13.83 7.29 -11.93
C PHE A 145 13.20 5.91 -11.96
N VAL A 146 12.54 5.55 -10.88
CA VAL A 146 11.69 4.36 -10.85
C VAL A 146 10.40 4.66 -11.59
N ALA A 147 10.07 3.87 -12.60
CA ALA A 147 8.81 3.97 -13.32
C ALA A 147 7.66 3.41 -12.47
N GLN A 148 6.58 4.18 -12.38
CA GLN A 148 5.34 3.72 -11.78
C GLN A 148 4.43 3.11 -12.83
N ASP A 149 3.73 2.03 -12.48
CA ASP A 149 2.83 1.33 -13.40
C ASP A 149 1.39 1.73 -13.20
N THR A 150 1.00 1.80 -11.95
CA THR A 150 -0.38 2.03 -11.52
C THR A 150 -0.52 3.40 -10.89
N GLY A 151 -1.69 3.65 -10.42
CA GLY A 151 -2.00 4.83 -9.69
C GLY A 151 -2.70 5.89 -10.51
N SER A 152 -3.15 6.93 -9.82
CA SER A 152 -3.78 8.11 -10.38
C SER A 152 -2.79 8.95 -11.20
N GLY A 153 -1.54 8.56 -11.26
CA GLY A 153 -0.48 9.37 -11.78
C GLY A 153 0.36 8.74 -12.86
N GLY A 154 -0.21 8.23 -13.94
CA GLY A 154 0.60 7.94 -15.12
C GLY A 154 1.50 9.11 -15.53
N SER A 155 1.04 10.34 -15.30
CA SER A 155 1.78 11.58 -15.51
C SER A 155 2.33 12.21 -14.23
N TRP A 156 1.82 11.85 -13.06
CA TRP A 156 2.15 12.48 -11.78
C TRP A 156 2.81 11.49 -10.82
N PRO A 157 3.91 11.85 -10.13
CA PRO A 157 4.72 10.92 -9.35
C PRO A 157 4.14 10.66 -7.95
N ILE A 158 3.03 9.96 -7.86
CA ILE A 158 2.28 9.73 -6.60
C ILE A 158 2.09 8.25 -6.25
N SER A 159 2.48 7.32 -7.10
CA SER A 159 2.37 5.90 -6.78
C SER A 159 3.45 5.46 -5.78
N SER A 160 3.07 4.59 -4.87
CA SER A 160 3.99 3.91 -3.96
C SER A 160 5.02 3.04 -4.68
N ASP A 161 4.80 2.70 -5.95
CA ASP A 161 5.73 1.92 -6.80
C ASP A 161 7.15 2.46 -6.71
N ARG A 162 7.27 3.79 -6.73
CA ARG A 162 8.55 4.49 -6.75
C ARG A 162 9.37 4.31 -5.49
N VAL A 163 8.74 4.12 -4.35
CA VAL A 163 9.42 3.98 -3.05
C VAL A 163 9.49 2.55 -2.56
N VAL A 164 8.52 1.68 -2.91
CA VAL A 164 8.62 0.26 -2.58
C VAL A 164 9.76 -0.42 -3.34
N TRP A 165 10.14 0.09 -4.49
CA TRP A 165 11.30 -0.37 -5.24
C TRP A 165 12.59 -0.33 -4.39
N PHE A 166 12.77 0.70 -3.56
CA PHE A 166 13.93 0.81 -2.67
C PHE A 166 13.86 -0.15 -1.49
N LEU A 167 12.66 -0.53 -1.05
CA LEU A 167 12.49 -1.60 -0.06
C LEU A 167 13.03 -2.94 -0.60
N ALA A 168 12.78 -3.23 -1.88
CA ALA A 168 13.32 -4.40 -2.56
C ALA A 168 14.84 -4.31 -2.77
N ALA A 169 15.29 -3.18 -3.31
CA ALA A 169 16.68 -2.97 -3.72
C ALA A 169 17.68 -3.09 -2.56
N ARG A 170 17.27 -2.70 -1.34
CA ARG A 170 18.13 -2.78 -0.14
C ARG A 170 18.68 -4.17 0.15
N GLY A 171 17.98 -5.23 -0.27
CA GLY A 171 18.39 -6.63 -0.10
C GLY A 171 19.42 -7.11 -1.13
N LEU A 172 19.83 -6.26 -2.09
CA LEU A 172 20.66 -6.61 -3.25
C LEU A 172 21.90 -5.71 -3.40
N LEU A 173 22.25 -4.93 -2.39
CA LEU A 173 23.34 -3.95 -2.42
C LEU A 173 24.74 -4.58 -2.30
N ASP A 174 24.84 -5.88 -2.18
CA ASP A 174 26.08 -6.65 -2.25
C ASP A 174 26.74 -6.60 -3.65
N ASP A 175 25.92 -6.41 -4.70
CA ASP A 175 26.39 -6.10 -6.06
C ASP A 175 26.68 -4.59 -6.16
N LYS A 176 27.98 -4.25 -6.31
CA LYS A 176 28.43 -2.85 -6.32
C LYS A 176 27.86 -2.05 -7.49
N ALA A 177 27.73 -2.65 -8.67
CA ALA A 177 27.18 -1.96 -9.84
C ALA A 177 25.71 -1.62 -9.62
N PHE A 178 24.94 -2.57 -9.09
CA PHE A 178 23.54 -2.35 -8.74
C PHE A 178 23.38 -1.34 -7.60
N ALA A 179 24.28 -1.34 -6.60
CA ALA A 179 24.26 -0.38 -5.50
C ALA A 179 24.44 1.07 -5.99
N GLU A 180 25.30 1.30 -7.00
CA GLU A 180 25.45 2.63 -7.63
C GLU A 180 24.18 3.04 -8.39
N GLU A 181 23.57 2.12 -9.15
CA GLU A 181 22.28 2.36 -9.82
C GLU A 181 21.18 2.72 -8.81
N VAL A 182 21.12 2.01 -7.68
CA VAL A 182 20.20 2.30 -6.58
C VAL A 182 20.45 3.68 -5.99
N TRP A 183 21.72 4.05 -5.78
CA TRP A 183 22.07 5.36 -5.24
C TRP A 183 21.66 6.49 -6.17
N GLU A 184 21.91 6.37 -7.47
CA GLU A 184 21.48 7.36 -8.48
C GLU A 184 19.96 7.50 -8.50
N ALA A 185 19.23 6.39 -8.61
CA ALA A 185 17.77 6.39 -8.66
C ALA A 185 17.15 6.97 -7.37
N LEU A 186 17.72 6.65 -6.21
CA LEU A 186 17.25 7.11 -4.91
C LEU A 186 17.36 8.64 -4.76
N GLN A 187 18.49 9.20 -5.18
CA GLN A 187 18.70 10.65 -5.15
C GLN A 187 17.69 11.38 -6.04
N ALA A 188 17.52 10.93 -7.28
CA ALA A 188 16.62 11.54 -8.24
C ALA A 188 15.16 11.42 -7.79
N THR A 189 14.74 10.23 -7.34
CA THR A 189 13.37 9.97 -6.91
C THR A 189 13.02 10.78 -5.65
N LEU A 190 13.87 10.78 -4.62
CA LEU A 190 13.58 11.53 -3.39
C LEU A 190 13.60 13.05 -3.61
N ALA A 191 14.46 13.56 -4.47
CA ALA A 191 14.46 14.98 -4.82
C ALA A 191 13.14 15.38 -5.52
N GLN A 192 12.70 14.57 -6.48
CA GLN A 192 11.44 14.80 -7.20
C GLN A 192 10.23 14.68 -6.27
N ASP A 193 10.18 13.66 -5.41
CA ASP A 193 9.05 13.46 -4.51
C ASP A 193 8.99 14.58 -3.46
N ARG A 194 10.14 15.07 -3.01
CA ARG A 194 10.20 16.20 -2.09
C ARG A 194 9.66 17.48 -2.71
N ASP A 195 9.91 17.67 -4.00
CA ASP A 195 9.45 18.83 -4.75
C ASP A 195 7.97 18.72 -5.16
N ALA A 196 7.55 17.57 -5.65
CA ALA A 196 6.24 17.39 -6.29
C ALA A 196 5.12 16.97 -5.31
N VAL A 197 5.40 16.06 -4.37
CA VAL A 197 4.34 15.41 -3.58
C VAL A 197 4.48 15.59 -2.06
N PHE A 198 5.57 16.14 -1.55
CA PHE A 198 5.71 16.42 -0.13
C PHE A 198 4.91 17.67 0.28
N ASP A 199 4.05 17.51 1.27
CA ASP A 199 3.35 18.63 1.91
C ASP A 199 4.11 19.10 3.16
N ALA A 200 4.72 20.28 3.09
CA ALA A 200 5.52 20.82 4.19
C ALA A 200 4.69 21.23 5.42
N GLN A 201 3.39 21.51 5.25
CA GLN A 201 2.50 21.91 6.35
C GLN A 201 2.00 20.68 7.12
N ILE A 202 1.70 19.63 6.39
CA ILE A 202 1.24 18.35 6.96
C ILE A 202 2.45 17.50 7.41
N GLY A 203 3.60 17.63 6.74
CA GLY A 203 4.81 16.84 7.00
C GLY A 203 4.77 15.44 6.42
N LEU A 204 3.91 15.19 5.43
CA LEU A 204 3.69 13.89 4.79
C LEU A 204 3.83 13.99 3.27
N TYR A 205 4.07 12.83 2.65
CA TYR A 205 4.05 12.67 1.20
C TYR A 205 2.63 12.30 0.74
N ARG A 206 2.13 12.97 -0.30
CA ARG A 206 0.89 12.62 -0.97
C ARG A 206 1.06 11.33 -1.76
N GLY A 207 -0.02 10.62 -1.99
CA GLY A 207 -0.05 9.42 -2.81
C GLY A 207 -1.06 8.39 -2.35
N GLU A 208 -1.29 7.43 -3.22
CA GLU A 208 -2.20 6.32 -2.99
C GLU A 208 -1.65 5.28 -2.02
N THR A 209 -2.51 4.36 -1.59
CA THR A 209 -2.14 3.19 -0.80
C THR A 209 -1.27 2.21 -1.60
N SER A 210 -0.43 1.41 -0.93
CA SER A 210 0.63 0.64 -1.57
C SER A 210 0.20 -0.69 -2.18
N PHE A 211 -1.01 -1.16 -1.94
CA PHE A 211 -1.49 -2.47 -2.42
C PHE A 211 -2.76 -2.33 -3.27
N LEU A 212 -3.32 -1.14 -3.37
CA LEU A 212 -4.55 -0.87 -4.09
C LEU A 212 -4.26 -0.13 -5.37
N ASP A 213 -5.05 -0.42 -6.38
CA ASP A 213 -5.25 0.49 -7.48
C ASP A 213 -6.04 1.70 -6.99
N TRP A 214 -5.67 2.86 -7.44
CA TRP A 214 -6.25 4.13 -7.02
C TRP A 214 -7.79 4.21 -7.21
N ARG A 215 -8.35 3.41 -8.09
CA ARG A 215 -9.79 3.39 -8.41
C ARG A 215 -10.59 2.42 -7.56
N GLU A 216 -9.95 1.56 -6.76
CA GLU A 216 -10.61 0.41 -6.18
C GLU A 216 -10.82 0.56 -4.67
N GLN A 217 -12.07 0.63 -4.25
CA GLN A 217 -12.67 0.02 -3.07
C GLN A 217 -12.20 0.43 -1.67
N THR A 218 -11.18 1.28 -1.52
CA THR A 218 -10.78 1.84 -0.23
C THR A 218 -11.22 3.28 -0.08
N TYR A 219 -11.34 3.96 -1.21
CA TYR A 219 -11.74 5.35 -1.29
C TYR A 219 -13.25 5.48 -1.52
N PRO A 220 -13.86 6.62 -1.18
CA PRO A 220 -15.28 6.85 -1.46
C PRO A 220 -15.64 6.71 -2.94
N GLU A 221 -16.81 6.14 -3.24
CA GLU A 221 -17.29 5.92 -4.62
C GLU A 221 -17.23 7.17 -5.51
N TRP A 222 -17.55 8.34 -4.94
CA TRP A 222 -17.52 9.61 -5.68
C TRP A 222 -16.12 9.99 -6.16
N THR A 223 -15.05 9.45 -5.58
CA THR A 223 -13.67 9.70 -6.02
C THR A 223 -13.32 9.03 -7.35
N ARG A 224 -14.12 8.09 -7.82
CA ARG A 224 -13.95 7.47 -9.15
C ARG A 224 -13.98 8.48 -10.29
N GLN A 225 -14.70 9.58 -10.11
CA GLN A 225 -14.79 10.67 -11.08
C GLN A 225 -13.87 11.83 -10.73
N ASP A 226 -13.24 11.80 -9.57
CA ASP A 226 -12.31 12.82 -9.11
C ASP A 226 -11.01 12.22 -8.56
N VAL A 227 -10.17 11.78 -9.47
CA VAL A 227 -8.87 11.16 -9.15
C VAL A 227 -7.92 12.10 -8.40
N ARG A 228 -8.16 13.42 -8.41
CA ARG A 228 -7.39 14.40 -7.65
C ARG A 228 -7.43 14.10 -6.16
N PHE A 229 -8.61 13.69 -5.66
CA PHE A 229 -8.77 13.36 -4.25
C PHE A 229 -7.83 12.24 -3.82
N ILE A 230 -7.77 11.13 -4.58
CA ILE A 230 -6.90 9.99 -4.28
C ILE A 230 -5.43 10.39 -4.38
N ALA A 231 -5.09 11.09 -5.46
CA ALA A 231 -3.74 11.53 -5.76
C ALA A 231 -3.16 12.48 -4.70
N GLU A 232 -3.98 13.32 -4.10
CA GLU A 232 -3.60 14.28 -3.06
C GLU A 232 -3.82 13.76 -1.64
N SER A 233 -4.37 12.56 -1.45
CA SER A 233 -4.48 11.93 -0.14
C SER A 233 -3.12 11.53 0.42
N PHE A 234 -3.07 11.30 1.73
CA PHE A 234 -1.85 10.85 2.41
C PHE A 234 -2.07 9.42 2.90
N ALA A 235 -1.41 8.45 2.27
CA ALA A 235 -1.53 7.06 2.65
C ALA A 235 -0.45 6.63 3.65
N LEU A 236 -0.84 5.83 4.65
CA LEU A 236 0.05 5.33 5.69
C LEU A 236 1.20 4.50 5.09
N SER A 237 0.88 3.49 4.29
CA SER A 237 1.87 2.59 3.70
C SER A 237 2.88 3.32 2.82
N THR A 238 2.42 4.26 1.99
CA THR A 238 3.28 5.09 1.12
C THR A 238 4.22 5.97 1.93
N ASN A 239 3.75 6.56 3.04
CA ASN A 239 4.60 7.36 3.91
C ASN A 239 5.61 6.52 4.70
N VAL A 240 5.25 5.31 5.13
CA VAL A 240 6.21 4.38 5.75
C VAL A 240 7.30 3.97 4.76
N LEU A 241 6.94 3.72 3.49
CA LEU A 241 7.92 3.40 2.44
C LEU A 241 8.84 4.58 2.13
N HIS A 242 8.34 5.82 2.10
CA HIS A 242 9.18 7.02 2.01
C HIS A 242 10.16 7.15 3.19
N TYR A 243 9.69 6.85 4.41
CA TYR A 243 10.59 6.80 5.57
C TYR A 243 11.71 5.80 5.39
N GLN A 244 11.41 4.59 4.93
CA GLN A 244 12.43 3.56 4.67
C GLN A 244 13.39 3.96 3.55
N ALA A 245 12.90 4.58 2.47
CA ALA A 245 13.72 5.12 1.39
C ALA A 245 14.65 6.24 1.89
N LEU A 246 14.19 7.14 2.76
CA LEU A 246 15.01 8.17 3.38
C LEU A 246 16.09 7.58 4.29
N ARG A 247 15.81 6.50 5.03
CA ARG A 247 16.81 5.80 5.84
C ARG A 247 17.86 5.10 4.98
N LEU A 248 17.43 4.51 3.86
CA LEU A 248 18.39 3.95 2.89
C LEU A 248 19.26 5.06 2.27
N ALA A 249 18.68 6.22 1.94
CA ALA A 249 19.44 7.37 1.44
C ALA A 249 20.43 7.90 2.45
N GLU A 250 20.09 7.97 3.72
CA GLU A 250 21.02 8.31 4.80
C GLU A 250 22.20 7.32 4.87
N GLN A 251 21.90 6.01 4.81
CA GLN A 251 22.93 4.97 4.84
C GLN A 251 23.90 5.08 3.65
N LEU A 252 23.36 5.13 2.43
CA LEU A 252 24.18 5.20 1.22
C LEU A 252 24.94 6.51 1.14
N ALA A 253 24.33 7.65 1.51
CA ALA A 253 25.04 8.92 1.57
C ALA A 253 26.26 8.88 2.51
N ARG A 254 26.14 8.24 3.68
CA ARG A 254 27.29 8.03 4.59
C ARG A 254 28.38 7.17 3.95
N GLN A 255 28.00 6.10 3.24
CA GLN A 255 28.96 5.22 2.55
C GLN A 255 29.71 5.96 1.43
N HIS A 256 29.05 6.88 0.73
CA HIS A 256 29.63 7.73 -0.32
C HIS A 256 30.33 8.99 0.21
N GLY A 257 30.31 9.26 1.52
CA GLY A 257 30.83 10.51 2.10
C GLY A 257 30.03 11.76 1.68
N ASP A 258 28.76 11.60 1.31
CA ASP A 258 27.88 12.68 0.87
C ASP A 258 27.35 13.50 2.05
N ALA A 259 27.55 14.81 2.02
CA ALA A 259 27.13 15.72 3.07
C ALA A 259 25.60 15.75 3.30
N ARG A 260 24.80 15.27 2.34
CA ARG A 260 23.33 15.18 2.46
C ARG A 260 22.85 14.11 3.43
N ALA A 261 23.74 13.23 3.94
CA ALA A 261 23.35 12.20 4.92
C ALA A 261 22.58 12.77 6.13
N SER A 262 23.07 13.89 6.69
CA SER A 262 22.37 14.55 7.82
C SER A 262 20.99 15.09 7.45
N ARG A 263 20.82 15.56 6.23
CA ARG A 263 19.52 16.05 5.71
C ARG A 263 18.51 14.90 5.55
N TYR A 264 18.94 13.77 4.99
CA TYR A 264 18.09 12.58 4.88
C TYR A 264 17.65 12.06 6.25
N ALA A 265 18.56 12.03 7.22
CA ALA A 265 18.26 11.68 8.61
C ALA A 265 17.18 12.61 9.21
N GLN A 266 17.35 13.93 9.07
CA GLN A 266 16.36 14.91 9.56
C GLN A 266 15.00 14.75 8.91
N TRP A 267 14.95 14.53 7.59
CA TRP A 267 13.68 14.29 6.89
C TRP A 267 13.01 12.99 7.33
N ALA A 268 13.78 11.93 7.54
CA ALA A 268 13.27 10.66 8.05
C ALA A 268 12.70 10.80 9.46
N ASP A 269 13.41 11.50 10.38
CA ASP A 269 12.94 11.69 11.75
C ASP A 269 11.67 12.54 11.82
N ALA A 270 11.59 13.62 11.03
CA ALA A 270 10.39 14.44 10.94
C ALA A 270 9.21 13.64 10.36
N LEU A 271 9.44 12.84 9.32
CA LEU A 271 8.42 12.00 8.71
C LEU A 271 7.93 10.93 9.68
N ARG A 272 8.82 10.27 10.42
CA ARG A 272 8.44 9.31 11.47
C ARG A 272 7.51 9.92 12.50
N GLN A 273 7.82 11.13 12.96
CA GLN A 273 6.97 11.84 13.93
C GLN A 273 5.60 12.18 13.33
N ALA A 274 5.57 12.67 12.08
CA ALA A 274 4.31 12.97 11.39
C ALA A 274 3.44 11.73 11.22
N ILE A 275 4.03 10.59 10.79
CA ILE A 275 3.31 9.32 10.68
C ILE A 275 2.72 8.91 12.03
N ALA A 276 3.55 8.87 13.09
CA ALA A 276 3.14 8.40 14.42
C ALA A 276 2.03 9.24 15.06
N THR A 277 1.89 10.51 14.65
CA THR A 277 0.88 11.42 15.22
C THR A 277 -0.35 11.58 14.34
N ARG A 278 -0.18 11.75 13.03
CA ARG A 278 -1.27 12.11 12.12
C ARG A 278 -2.20 10.93 11.79
N PHE A 279 -1.64 9.74 11.62
CA PHE A 279 -2.43 8.54 11.31
C PHE A 279 -3.01 7.84 12.54
N TRP A 280 -2.55 8.18 13.74
CA TRP A 280 -3.05 7.53 14.95
C TRP A 280 -4.47 7.99 15.30
N ASP A 281 -5.38 7.03 15.39
CA ASP A 281 -6.73 7.22 15.88
C ASP A 281 -6.86 6.63 17.29
N ALA A 282 -6.84 7.51 18.30
CA ALA A 282 -6.85 7.08 19.70
C ALA A 282 -8.14 6.35 20.12
N PRO A 283 -9.34 6.75 19.65
CA PRO A 283 -10.58 6.03 19.98
C PRO A 283 -10.59 4.56 19.53
N SER A 284 -10.07 4.26 18.34
CA SER A 284 -10.01 2.89 17.82
C SER A 284 -8.73 2.15 18.19
N ASN A 285 -7.71 2.81 18.76
CA ASN A 285 -6.35 2.30 18.95
C ASN A 285 -5.74 1.75 17.66
N GLN A 286 -5.98 2.43 16.53
CA GLN A 286 -5.51 2.03 15.21
C GLN A 286 -4.76 3.16 14.49
N TYR A 287 -3.99 2.80 13.48
CA TYR A 287 -3.47 3.72 12.49
C TYR A 287 -4.38 3.67 11.27
N VAL A 288 -5.00 4.80 10.91
CA VAL A 288 -5.86 4.84 9.72
C VAL A 288 -5.05 4.67 8.44
N SER A 289 -5.69 4.09 7.43
CA SER A 289 -5.05 3.79 6.13
C SER A 289 -4.65 5.06 5.39
N TYR A 290 -5.49 6.10 5.43
CA TYR A 290 -5.20 7.36 4.75
C TYR A 290 -5.94 8.55 5.35
N LEU A 291 -5.41 9.74 5.06
CA LEU A 291 -5.99 11.05 5.37
C LEU A 291 -6.41 11.71 4.06
N GLY A 292 -7.46 12.51 4.11
CA GLY A 292 -7.87 13.34 2.98
C GLY A 292 -6.91 14.50 2.72
N ASN A 293 -7.18 15.22 1.64
CA ASN A 293 -6.39 16.37 1.20
C ASN A 293 -6.95 17.71 1.72
N ALA A 294 -6.39 18.83 1.29
CA ALA A 294 -6.86 20.17 1.69
C ALA A 294 -8.31 20.46 1.24
N ALA A 295 -8.77 19.85 0.14
CA ALA A 295 -10.15 20.00 -0.33
C ALA A 295 -11.14 19.07 0.40
N HIS A 296 -10.64 18.12 1.17
CA HIS A 296 -11.44 17.20 1.96
C HIS A 296 -10.64 16.75 3.20
N PRO A 297 -10.38 17.64 4.16
CA PRO A 297 -9.38 17.45 5.22
C PRO A 297 -9.90 16.59 6.37
N VAL A 298 -10.27 15.34 6.08
CA VAL A 298 -10.80 14.40 7.08
C VAL A 298 -9.86 13.22 7.29
N ARG A 299 -9.98 12.57 8.43
CA ARG A 299 -9.40 11.26 8.70
C ARG A 299 -10.43 10.20 8.39
N TYR A 300 -10.11 9.28 7.48
CA TYR A 300 -11.03 8.20 7.12
C TYR A 300 -10.93 7.05 8.11
N ALA A 301 -12.07 6.54 8.57
CA ALA A 301 -12.17 5.41 9.49
C ALA A 301 -11.93 4.06 8.77
N LYS A 302 -10.85 3.98 8.01
CA LYS A 302 -10.35 2.77 7.35
C LYS A 302 -8.97 2.45 7.89
N VAL A 303 -8.69 1.17 8.08
CA VAL A 303 -7.36 0.66 8.43
C VAL A 303 -6.93 -0.37 7.39
N ASP A 304 -5.65 -0.50 7.13
CA ASP A 304 -5.12 -1.53 6.24
C ASP A 304 -4.00 -2.32 6.91
N LEU A 305 -3.99 -3.62 6.63
CA LEU A 305 -3.07 -4.55 7.24
C LEU A 305 -1.62 -4.32 6.80
N LEU A 306 -1.42 -3.91 5.53
CA LEU A 306 -0.09 -3.65 4.99
C LEU A 306 0.54 -2.42 5.63
N GLY A 307 -0.20 -1.30 5.71
CA GLY A 307 0.27 -0.07 6.33
C GLY A 307 0.63 -0.27 7.80
N VAL A 308 -0.21 -0.99 8.56
CA VAL A 308 0.08 -1.35 9.95
C VAL A 308 1.32 -2.25 10.03
N SER A 309 1.43 -3.28 9.19
CA SER A 309 2.55 -4.22 9.21
C SER A 309 3.88 -3.56 8.85
N LEU A 310 3.89 -2.74 7.77
CA LEU A 310 5.08 -1.96 7.38
C LEU A 310 5.49 -0.99 8.48
N GLY A 311 4.53 -0.32 9.13
CA GLY A 311 4.81 0.61 10.23
C GLY A 311 5.43 -0.06 11.45
N VAL A 312 5.01 -1.29 11.78
CA VAL A 312 5.63 -2.13 12.81
C VAL A 312 7.05 -2.50 12.41
N LEU A 313 7.24 -3.04 11.19
CA LEU A 313 8.53 -3.52 10.70
C LEU A 313 9.57 -2.40 10.55
N ALA A 314 9.14 -1.20 10.17
CA ALA A 314 9.99 -0.03 10.05
C ALA A 314 10.22 0.71 11.38
N GLU A 315 9.60 0.27 12.48
CA GLU A 315 9.68 0.87 13.82
C GLU A 315 9.31 2.36 13.84
N VAL A 316 8.37 2.76 12.97
CA VAL A 316 7.89 4.16 12.94
C VAL A 316 6.87 4.46 14.02
N PHE A 317 6.23 3.43 14.56
CA PHE A 317 5.26 3.57 15.63
C PHE A 317 5.90 3.46 17.02
N PRO A 318 5.42 4.22 18.03
CA PRO A 318 5.72 3.90 19.41
C PRO A 318 5.33 2.46 19.73
N LYS A 319 6.18 1.75 20.46
CA LYS A 319 6.09 0.29 20.68
C LYS A 319 4.72 -0.18 21.18
N GLU A 320 4.12 0.55 22.11
CA GLU A 320 2.80 0.19 22.64
C GLU A 320 1.68 0.40 21.61
N ARG A 321 1.75 1.46 20.81
CA ARG A 321 0.81 1.68 19.70
C ARG A 321 0.98 0.64 18.59
N ALA A 322 2.22 0.24 18.27
CA ALA A 322 2.50 -0.83 17.33
C ALA A 322 1.83 -2.15 17.76
N ARG A 323 1.97 -2.50 19.04
CA ARG A 323 1.30 -3.68 19.62
C ARG A 323 -0.22 -3.55 19.59
N ALA A 324 -0.75 -2.39 20.01
CA ALA A 324 -2.19 -2.17 20.04
C ALA A 324 -2.79 -2.27 18.64
N ALA A 325 -2.19 -1.64 17.64
CA ALA A 325 -2.68 -1.63 16.27
C ALA A 325 -2.68 -3.03 15.64
N LEU A 326 -1.57 -3.77 15.70
CA LEU A 326 -1.50 -5.10 15.09
C LEU A 326 -2.41 -6.09 15.83
N ARG A 327 -2.40 -6.10 17.16
CA ARG A 327 -3.24 -6.96 17.98
C ARG A 327 -4.73 -6.67 17.79
N GLY A 328 -5.09 -5.38 17.77
CA GLY A 328 -6.46 -4.93 17.57
C GLY A 328 -6.96 -5.04 16.11
N TYR A 329 -6.10 -5.43 15.15
CA TYR A 329 -6.53 -5.61 13.78
C TYR A 329 -7.49 -6.80 13.66
N PRO A 330 -8.67 -6.63 13.02
CA PRO A 330 -9.71 -7.65 13.02
C PRO A 330 -9.31 -8.92 12.26
N LEU A 331 -9.91 -10.04 12.69
CA LEU A 331 -9.82 -11.34 12.05
C LEU A 331 -11.20 -11.80 11.61
N VAL A 332 -11.30 -12.31 10.39
CA VAL A 332 -12.51 -12.98 9.86
C VAL A 332 -12.22 -14.46 9.59
N ALA A 333 -13.21 -15.21 9.10
CA ALA A 333 -13.09 -16.67 8.94
C ALA A 333 -11.90 -17.09 8.06
N GLY A 334 -11.63 -16.40 6.95
CA GLY A 334 -10.53 -16.70 6.04
C GLY A 334 -9.16 -16.24 6.54
N GLY A 335 -9.10 -15.20 7.37
CA GLY A 335 -7.85 -14.58 7.82
C GLY A 335 -8.02 -13.11 8.16
N SER A 336 -6.96 -12.35 8.08
CA SER A 336 -6.99 -10.90 8.26
C SER A 336 -7.36 -10.22 6.94
N PRO A 337 -8.47 -9.45 6.88
CA PRO A 337 -8.83 -8.74 5.66
C PRO A 337 -7.78 -7.66 5.35
N VAL A 338 -7.54 -7.40 4.07
CA VAL A 338 -6.52 -6.42 3.66
C VAL A 338 -6.88 -4.99 4.08
N VAL A 339 -8.17 -4.65 4.08
CA VAL A 339 -8.73 -3.38 4.59
C VAL A 339 -9.86 -3.63 5.55
N TRP A 340 -10.12 -2.70 6.45
CA TRP A 340 -11.20 -2.74 7.42
C TRP A 340 -11.71 -1.33 7.74
N PRO A 341 -13.05 -1.14 8.00
CA PRO A 341 -14.15 -2.06 7.73
C PRO A 341 -14.48 -2.21 6.25
N GLN A 342 -15.34 -3.18 5.91
CA GLN A 342 -15.77 -3.44 4.55
C GLN A 342 -16.88 -2.48 4.11
N ASP A 343 -17.05 -2.32 2.80
CA ASP A 343 -18.15 -1.60 2.17
C ASP A 343 -19.15 -2.59 1.56
N ALA A 344 -20.43 -2.50 1.95
CA ALA A 344 -21.44 -3.43 1.47
C ALA A 344 -21.79 -3.24 -0.01
N GLU A 345 -21.51 -2.07 -0.58
CA GLU A 345 -21.86 -1.71 -1.96
C GLU A 345 -20.73 -1.91 -2.96
N GLN A 346 -19.51 -2.18 -2.47
CA GLN A 346 -18.33 -2.39 -3.31
C GLN A 346 -18.16 -3.86 -3.72
N PRO A 347 -17.69 -4.15 -4.94
CA PRO A 347 -17.38 -5.51 -5.37
C PRO A 347 -16.24 -6.13 -4.56
N ILE A 348 -16.05 -7.43 -4.71
CA ILE A 348 -14.96 -8.17 -4.05
C ILE A 348 -13.69 -8.01 -4.88
N TYR A 349 -12.66 -7.42 -4.28
CA TYR A 349 -11.27 -7.39 -4.78
C TYR A 349 -10.32 -6.98 -3.65
N HIS A 350 -10.19 -5.67 -3.32
CA HIS A 350 -9.56 -5.22 -2.08
C HIS A 350 -10.58 -5.23 -0.93
N ASN A 351 -11.78 -4.75 -1.20
CA ASN A 351 -12.91 -4.91 -0.31
C ASN A 351 -13.27 -6.39 -0.19
N ARG A 352 -13.49 -6.87 1.02
CA ARG A 352 -13.85 -8.25 1.32
C ARG A 352 -12.80 -9.31 0.93
N ALA A 353 -11.51 -8.99 0.96
CA ALA A 353 -10.47 -9.92 0.56
C ALA A 353 -9.34 -10.09 1.58
N VAL A 354 -8.74 -11.28 1.56
CA VAL A 354 -7.43 -11.60 2.13
C VAL A 354 -6.41 -11.63 0.99
N TRP A 355 -5.32 -10.87 1.17
CA TRP A 355 -4.22 -10.80 0.21
C TRP A 355 -2.99 -11.50 0.80
N PRO A 356 -2.55 -12.63 0.23
CA PRO A 356 -1.51 -13.46 0.85
C PRO A 356 -0.19 -12.75 1.13
N PHE A 357 0.28 -11.88 0.23
CA PHE A 357 1.52 -11.14 0.50
C PHE A 357 1.38 -10.20 1.70
N VAL A 358 0.19 -9.60 1.90
CA VAL A 358 -0.09 -8.74 3.05
C VAL A 358 -0.14 -9.57 4.33
N SER A 359 -0.74 -10.76 4.29
CA SER A 359 -0.68 -11.73 5.40
C SER A 359 0.76 -12.14 5.74
N ALA A 360 1.64 -12.27 4.74
CA ALA A 360 3.06 -12.55 4.97
C ALA A 360 3.77 -11.38 5.68
N TYR A 361 3.46 -10.12 5.33
CA TYR A 361 3.94 -8.95 6.07
C TYR A 361 3.38 -8.89 7.49
N ALA A 362 2.11 -9.21 7.69
CA ALA A 362 1.51 -9.30 9.01
C ALA A 362 2.16 -10.39 9.88
N LEU A 363 2.50 -11.54 9.27
CA LEU A 363 3.26 -12.61 9.92
C LEU A 363 4.65 -12.12 10.39
N ARG A 364 5.39 -11.39 9.54
CA ARG A 364 6.67 -10.77 9.90
C ARG A 364 6.52 -9.77 11.06
N ALA A 365 5.51 -8.91 10.99
CA ALA A 365 5.22 -7.92 12.02
C ALA A 365 4.83 -8.59 13.35
N ALA A 366 3.99 -9.64 13.31
CA ALA A 366 3.62 -10.42 14.48
C ALA A 366 4.84 -11.11 15.13
N ARG A 367 5.76 -11.63 14.32
CA ARG A 367 7.03 -12.19 14.80
C ARG A 367 7.91 -11.14 15.48
N GLN A 368 7.97 -9.91 14.95
CA GLN A 368 8.72 -8.81 15.56
C GLN A 368 8.16 -8.45 16.95
N LEU A 369 6.84 -8.51 17.10
CA LEU A 369 6.16 -8.17 18.36
C LEU A 369 5.96 -9.37 19.33
N ASP A 370 6.37 -10.58 18.95
CA ASP A 370 6.14 -11.83 19.70
C ASP A 370 4.63 -12.13 19.94
N ASP A 371 3.78 -11.81 18.96
CA ASP A 371 2.34 -12.05 18.96
C ASP A 371 2.04 -13.49 18.50
N ALA A 372 2.06 -14.46 19.43
CA ALA A 372 1.93 -15.86 19.09
C ALA A 372 0.59 -16.21 18.40
N PRO A 373 -0.58 -15.70 18.81
CA PRO A 373 -1.84 -15.95 18.09
C PRO A 373 -1.80 -15.47 16.66
N ARG A 374 -1.33 -14.24 16.41
CA ARG A 374 -1.29 -13.66 15.06
C ARG A 374 -0.31 -14.44 14.16
N ILE A 375 0.86 -14.85 14.65
CA ILE A 375 1.80 -15.69 13.88
C ILE A 375 1.09 -16.99 13.42
N ALA A 376 0.38 -17.67 14.33
CA ALA A 376 -0.32 -18.90 13.97
C ALA A 376 -1.43 -18.68 12.95
N LEU A 377 -2.23 -17.63 13.15
CA LEU A 377 -3.38 -17.30 12.30
C LEU A 377 -2.97 -16.91 10.88
N GLU A 378 -1.96 -16.07 10.71
CA GLU A 378 -1.49 -15.67 9.38
C GLU A 378 -0.88 -16.85 8.62
N LEU A 379 -0.07 -17.70 9.26
CA LEU A 379 0.45 -18.92 8.63
C LEU A 379 -0.67 -19.86 8.18
N GLN A 380 -1.67 -20.10 9.05
CA GLN A 380 -2.81 -20.96 8.71
C GLN A 380 -3.69 -20.35 7.61
N SER A 381 -3.85 -19.03 7.54
CA SER A 381 -4.57 -18.35 6.48
C SER A 381 -3.89 -18.56 5.12
N LEU A 382 -2.56 -18.36 5.05
CA LEU A 382 -1.76 -18.63 3.87
C LEU A 382 -1.89 -20.07 3.40
N MET A 383 -1.76 -21.04 4.31
CA MET A 383 -1.93 -22.47 4.00
C MET A 383 -3.32 -22.77 3.45
N ARG A 384 -4.38 -22.26 4.09
CA ARG A 384 -5.77 -22.50 3.67
C ARG A 384 -6.06 -21.98 2.28
N GLY A 385 -5.69 -20.71 2.02
CA GLY A 385 -5.90 -20.07 0.73
C GLY A 385 -5.25 -20.87 -0.42
N SER A 386 -3.94 -21.11 -0.29
CA SER A 386 -3.15 -21.83 -1.31
C SER A 386 -3.63 -23.28 -1.50
N ALA A 387 -3.96 -23.99 -0.41
CA ALA A 387 -4.43 -25.37 -0.48
C ALA A 387 -5.79 -25.49 -1.18
N LEU A 388 -6.75 -24.62 -0.85
CA LEU A 388 -8.12 -24.68 -1.39
C LEU A 388 -8.22 -24.17 -2.83
N ALA A 389 -7.24 -23.41 -3.29
CA ALA A 389 -7.16 -22.90 -4.66
C ALA A 389 -6.23 -23.73 -5.56
N GLY A 390 -5.35 -24.56 -5.00
CA GLY A 390 -4.31 -25.29 -5.72
C GLY A 390 -3.24 -24.37 -6.34
N SER A 391 -3.15 -23.13 -5.87
CA SER A 391 -2.19 -22.11 -6.33
C SER A 391 -2.08 -20.95 -5.31
N ASN A 392 -0.97 -20.22 -5.33
CA ASN A 392 -0.82 -18.97 -4.65
C ASN A 392 -1.49 -17.85 -5.46
N MET A 393 -2.80 -17.66 -5.20
CA MET A 393 -3.61 -16.68 -5.90
C MET A 393 -3.27 -15.24 -5.48
N GLU A 394 -3.64 -14.28 -6.29
CA GLU A 394 -3.51 -12.86 -6.00
C GLU A 394 -4.26 -12.49 -4.71
N ASN A 395 -5.50 -12.96 -4.57
CA ASN A 395 -6.32 -12.75 -3.38
C ASN A 395 -7.40 -13.84 -3.22
N TYR A 396 -8.08 -13.82 -2.08
CA TYR A 396 -9.21 -14.71 -1.75
C TYR A 396 -10.32 -13.91 -1.10
N GLU A 397 -11.58 -14.26 -1.35
CA GLU A 397 -12.71 -13.70 -0.61
C GLU A 397 -12.55 -14.01 0.90
N MET A 398 -12.73 -13.01 1.75
CA MET A 398 -12.29 -13.03 3.15
C MET A 398 -13.02 -14.03 4.04
N GLN A 399 -14.27 -14.40 3.72
CA GLN A 399 -15.04 -15.33 4.54
C GLN A 399 -14.87 -16.78 4.06
N SER A 400 -14.96 -16.99 2.76
CA SER A 400 -14.98 -18.32 2.16
C SER A 400 -13.62 -18.79 1.65
N LEU A 401 -12.66 -17.91 1.45
CA LEU A 401 -11.41 -18.17 0.71
C LEU A 401 -11.66 -18.66 -0.71
N ALA A 402 -12.78 -18.30 -1.31
CA ALA A 402 -13.03 -18.58 -2.71
C ALA A 402 -12.20 -17.63 -3.60
N VAL A 403 -11.81 -18.14 -4.76
CA VAL A 403 -11.07 -17.36 -5.76
C VAL A 403 -11.99 -16.46 -6.58
N HIS A 404 -13.30 -16.70 -6.52
CA HIS A 404 -14.37 -15.89 -7.10
C HIS A 404 -15.68 -16.18 -6.40
N VAL A 405 -16.52 -15.16 -6.20
CA VAL A 405 -17.88 -15.26 -5.64
C VAL A 405 -18.85 -14.52 -6.53
N GLU A 406 -19.96 -15.16 -6.90
CA GLU A 406 -21.05 -14.57 -7.67
C GLU A 406 -22.07 -13.89 -6.76
N GLU A 407 -22.14 -12.55 -6.82
CA GLU A 407 -23.10 -11.72 -6.09
C GLU A 407 -23.66 -10.57 -6.96
N GLY A 408 -23.90 -10.84 -8.25
CA GLY A 408 -24.36 -9.84 -9.21
C GLY A 408 -23.37 -8.69 -9.39
N PRO A 409 -23.75 -7.42 -9.22
CA PRO A 409 -22.84 -6.29 -9.39
C PRO A 409 -21.66 -6.25 -8.39
N ARG A 410 -21.74 -7.03 -7.32
CA ARG A 410 -20.70 -7.15 -6.28
C ARG A 410 -19.84 -8.40 -6.42
N SER A 411 -20.06 -9.18 -7.49
CA SER A 411 -19.24 -10.36 -7.80
C SER A 411 -17.77 -10.00 -7.91
N GLY A 412 -16.91 -10.91 -7.55
CA GLY A 412 -15.47 -10.74 -7.65
C GLY A 412 -14.67 -11.83 -6.92
N PRO A 413 -13.36 -11.74 -6.99
CA PRO A 413 -12.56 -10.82 -7.82
C PRO A 413 -12.86 -10.96 -9.32
N VAL A 414 -12.90 -9.85 -10.04
CA VAL A 414 -13.13 -9.86 -11.50
C VAL A 414 -11.93 -10.47 -12.23
N VAL A 415 -10.72 -10.13 -11.77
CA VAL A 415 -9.48 -10.75 -12.19
C VAL A 415 -8.79 -11.27 -10.94
N ASN A 416 -8.31 -12.52 -11.00
CA ASN A 416 -7.56 -13.14 -9.92
C ASN A 416 -6.51 -14.05 -10.56
N SER A 417 -5.24 -13.73 -10.38
CA SER A 417 -4.14 -14.42 -11.02
C SER A 417 -3.67 -15.61 -10.18
N PRO A 418 -3.63 -16.83 -10.73
CA PRO A 418 -2.83 -17.91 -10.16
C PRO A 418 -1.34 -17.56 -10.18
N ARG A 419 -0.54 -18.26 -9.35
CA ARG A 419 0.91 -18.06 -9.20
C ARG A 419 1.31 -16.59 -9.16
N GLN A 420 0.53 -15.79 -8.40
CA GLN A 420 0.82 -14.37 -8.26
C GLN A 420 2.15 -14.18 -7.51
N LEU A 421 3.11 -13.53 -8.12
CA LEU A 421 4.52 -13.50 -7.71
C LEU A 421 4.73 -13.08 -6.24
N TRP A 422 4.03 -12.02 -5.78
CA TRP A 422 4.12 -11.60 -4.38
C TRP A 422 3.46 -12.56 -3.40
N SER A 423 2.41 -13.29 -3.81
CA SER A 423 1.78 -14.33 -2.99
C SER A 423 2.65 -15.58 -2.90
N VAL A 424 3.28 -15.97 -4.01
CA VAL A 424 4.32 -17.01 -4.07
C VAL A 424 5.47 -16.67 -3.12
N ALA A 425 6.03 -15.47 -3.24
CA ALA A 425 7.10 -14.99 -2.37
C ALA A 425 6.65 -14.90 -0.90
N GLY A 426 5.39 -14.53 -0.66
CA GLY A 426 4.76 -14.52 0.66
C GLY A 426 4.75 -15.89 1.32
N TYR A 427 4.38 -16.93 0.57
CA TYR A 427 4.40 -18.31 1.08
C TYR A 427 5.83 -18.79 1.34
N LEU A 428 6.77 -18.53 0.43
CA LEU A 428 8.20 -18.84 0.61
C LEU A 428 8.74 -18.16 1.87
N SER A 429 8.46 -16.87 2.09
CA SER A 429 8.82 -16.14 3.30
C SER A 429 8.19 -16.75 4.56
N ALA A 430 6.90 -17.14 4.50
CA ALA A 430 6.21 -17.75 5.63
C ALA A 430 6.88 -19.07 6.07
N VAL A 431 7.42 -19.85 5.14
CA VAL A 431 8.18 -21.06 5.48
C VAL A 431 9.58 -20.71 5.99
N LEU A 432 10.36 -19.96 5.21
CA LEU A 432 11.76 -19.70 5.49
C LEU A 432 11.94 -18.85 6.76
N GLU A 433 11.27 -17.71 6.84
CA GLU A 433 11.33 -16.80 7.98
C GLU A 433 10.29 -17.14 9.04
N GLY A 434 9.04 -17.40 8.59
CA GLY A 434 7.90 -17.63 9.46
C GLY A 434 8.09 -18.85 10.36
N VAL A 435 8.44 -19.99 9.79
CA VAL A 435 8.61 -21.27 10.50
C VAL A 435 10.05 -21.50 10.91
N PHE A 436 11.00 -21.50 9.96
CA PHE A 436 12.40 -21.84 10.26
C PHE A 436 13.21 -20.67 10.83
N GLY A 437 12.69 -19.43 10.73
CA GLY A 437 13.34 -18.26 11.32
C GLY A 437 14.63 -17.83 10.61
N ILE A 438 14.80 -18.18 9.34
CA ILE A 438 16.03 -17.89 8.58
C ILE A 438 15.96 -16.45 8.12
N GLY A 439 16.79 -15.60 8.70
CA GLY A 439 16.95 -14.20 8.29
C GLY A 439 17.73 -14.02 6.99
N ALA A 440 17.63 -12.83 6.40
CA ALA A 440 18.38 -12.46 5.21
C ALA A 440 19.92 -12.46 5.46
N ASP A 441 20.34 -12.21 6.70
CA ASP A 441 21.73 -12.24 7.17
C ASP A 441 22.23 -13.67 7.47
N GLY A 442 21.41 -14.69 7.23
CA GLY A 442 21.72 -16.08 7.55
C GLY A 442 21.54 -16.46 9.02
N SER A 443 21.10 -15.55 9.87
CA SER A 443 20.71 -15.85 11.25
C SER A 443 19.53 -16.83 11.31
N VAL A 444 19.42 -17.61 12.37
CA VAL A 444 18.32 -18.56 12.56
C VAL A 444 17.62 -18.28 13.89
N THR A 445 16.49 -17.59 13.79
CA THR A 445 15.73 -17.09 14.93
C THR A 445 14.26 -17.50 14.86
N PRO A 446 13.93 -18.80 14.99
CA PRO A 446 12.55 -19.28 14.94
C PRO A 446 11.71 -18.64 16.05
N LYS A 447 10.44 -18.40 15.74
CA LYS A 447 9.42 -17.93 16.67
C LYS A 447 8.13 -18.69 16.36
N LEU A 448 8.03 -19.94 16.87
CA LEU A 448 6.91 -20.82 16.57
C LEU A 448 5.89 -20.80 17.70
N PRO A 449 4.64 -20.41 17.44
CA PRO A 449 3.55 -20.61 18.37
C PRO A 449 3.40 -22.08 18.75
N ARG A 450 3.21 -22.37 20.03
CA ARG A 450 3.00 -23.74 20.50
C ARG A 450 1.79 -24.41 19.85
N THR A 451 0.79 -23.64 19.47
CA THR A 451 -0.40 -24.12 18.76
C THR A 451 -0.10 -24.72 17.37
N LEU A 452 1.07 -24.41 16.80
CA LEU A 452 1.52 -24.99 15.51
C LEU A 452 2.32 -26.30 15.68
N VAL A 453 2.68 -26.68 16.92
CA VAL A 453 3.47 -27.91 17.16
C VAL A 453 2.75 -29.16 16.67
N PRO A 454 1.45 -29.38 16.92
CA PRO A 454 0.75 -30.55 16.37
C PRO A 454 0.80 -30.62 14.85
N LEU A 455 0.66 -29.51 14.16
CA LEU A 455 0.72 -29.43 12.69
C LEU A 455 2.12 -29.74 12.18
N LEU A 456 3.15 -29.06 12.71
CA LEU A 456 4.50 -29.10 12.12
C LEU A 456 5.32 -30.29 12.61
N PHE A 457 5.18 -30.65 13.89
CA PHE A 457 5.97 -31.74 14.49
C PHE A 457 5.18 -33.05 14.64
N GLY A 458 3.85 -33.01 14.91
CA GLY A 458 3.13 -34.22 15.29
C GLY A 458 3.85 -34.95 16.41
N ASP A 459 4.23 -36.23 16.16
CA ASP A 459 5.04 -37.02 17.09
C ASP A 459 6.55 -36.92 16.85
N ARG A 460 6.98 -36.21 15.81
CA ARG A 460 8.40 -36.03 15.43
C ARG A 460 9.14 -35.20 16.48
N GLN A 461 10.40 -35.54 16.74
CA GLN A 461 11.26 -34.77 17.63
C GLN A 461 11.92 -33.58 16.92
N GLN A 462 11.91 -33.57 15.60
CA GLN A 462 12.52 -32.51 14.79
C GLN A 462 11.75 -32.27 13.49
N ILE A 463 11.87 -31.06 12.97
CA ILE A 463 11.51 -30.69 11.60
C ILE A 463 12.75 -30.16 10.88
N VAL A 464 12.81 -30.35 9.58
CA VAL A 464 14.01 -30.07 8.77
C VAL A 464 13.64 -29.24 7.56
N LEU A 465 14.48 -28.26 7.21
CA LEU A 465 14.52 -27.63 5.92
C LEU A 465 15.88 -27.92 5.27
N GLU A 466 15.83 -28.43 4.05
CA GLU A 466 17.01 -28.67 3.20
C GLU A 466 17.05 -27.62 2.09
N GLN A 467 18.21 -26.97 1.94
CA GLN A 467 18.47 -25.97 0.91
C GLN A 467 19.85 -26.24 0.26
N GLY A 468 19.85 -27.00 -0.82
CA GLY A 468 21.08 -27.53 -1.41
C GLY A 468 21.83 -28.41 -0.40
N ALA A 469 23.09 -28.08 -0.10
CA ALA A 469 23.90 -28.80 0.89
C ALA A 469 23.60 -28.36 2.35
N ARG A 470 22.89 -27.25 2.56
CA ARG A 470 22.58 -26.76 3.90
C ARG A 470 21.33 -27.43 4.45
N ARG A 471 21.36 -27.73 5.78
CA ARG A 471 20.23 -28.26 6.53
C ARG A 471 19.97 -27.42 7.76
N TYR A 472 18.72 -27.08 7.98
CA TYR A 472 18.24 -26.39 9.18
C TYR A 472 17.32 -27.31 9.94
N VAL A 473 17.70 -27.66 11.17
CA VAL A 473 16.98 -28.64 12.00
C VAL A 473 16.49 -27.95 13.25
N LEU A 474 15.16 -27.91 13.40
CA LEU A 474 14.54 -27.43 14.63
C LEU A 474 14.19 -28.62 15.52
N GLN A 475 14.81 -28.67 16.70
CA GLN A 475 14.58 -29.70 17.69
C GLN A 475 13.46 -29.30 18.66
N ARG A 476 12.46 -30.14 18.76
CA ARG A 476 11.34 -29.99 19.71
C ARG A 476 11.85 -30.00 21.16
N PRO A 477 11.41 -29.09 22.04
CA PRO A 477 11.79 -29.12 23.43
C PRO A 477 11.14 -30.32 24.13
N THR A 478 11.90 -31.06 24.97
CA THR A 478 11.41 -32.22 25.71
C THR A 478 10.46 -31.84 26.85
N ALA A 479 10.69 -30.70 27.49
CA ALA A 479 9.79 -30.10 28.48
C ALA A 479 10.04 -28.60 28.49
N SER A 480 9.04 -27.80 28.19
CA SER A 480 9.18 -26.35 28.24
C SER A 480 7.82 -25.69 28.41
N ALA A 481 7.75 -24.72 29.31
CA ALA A 481 6.60 -23.84 29.46
C ALA A 481 6.73 -22.64 28.49
N GLY A 482 5.62 -22.03 28.14
CA GLY A 482 5.57 -20.84 27.31
C GLY A 482 4.87 -21.07 25.97
N GLU A 483 4.33 -20.00 25.41
CA GLU A 483 3.43 -20.02 24.27
C GLU A 483 4.16 -19.92 22.95
N LEU A 484 5.41 -19.44 22.97
CA LEU A 484 6.25 -19.24 21.80
C LEU A 484 7.54 -20.08 21.93
N LEU A 485 7.82 -20.91 20.94
CA LEU A 485 9.08 -21.66 20.85
C LEU A 485 10.12 -20.81 20.11
N VAL A 486 11.25 -20.57 20.76
CA VAL A 486 12.36 -19.77 20.23
C VAL A 486 13.67 -20.53 20.31
N ALA A 487 14.71 -20.06 19.62
CA ALA A 487 16.03 -20.66 19.74
C ALA A 487 16.58 -20.49 21.16
N GLY A 488 16.87 -21.61 21.84
CA GLY A 488 17.60 -21.63 23.11
C GLY A 488 19.08 -21.82 22.86
N LYS A 489 19.45 -22.77 21.99
CA LYS A 489 20.83 -23.06 21.58
C LYS A 489 20.87 -23.29 20.08
N VAL A 490 21.90 -22.76 19.42
CA VAL A 490 22.17 -22.99 18.00
C VAL A 490 23.55 -23.59 17.86
N GLU A 491 23.67 -24.72 17.17
CA GLU A 491 24.91 -25.41 16.88
C GLU A 491 25.13 -25.53 15.38
N GLN A 492 26.37 -25.28 14.93
CA GLN A 492 26.75 -25.53 13.55
C GLN A 492 27.55 -26.83 13.47
N GLN A 493 27.05 -27.79 12.71
CA GLN A 493 27.68 -29.11 12.47
C GLN A 493 27.89 -29.31 10.96
N GLY A 494 29.01 -28.82 10.44
CA GLY A 494 29.28 -28.79 9.00
C GLY A 494 28.25 -27.90 8.28
N GLN A 495 27.48 -28.47 7.36
CA GLN A 495 26.41 -27.76 6.64
C GLN A 495 25.04 -27.79 7.38
N THR A 496 24.98 -28.38 8.56
CA THR A 496 23.75 -28.46 9.36
C THR A 496 23.76 -27.44 10.48
N THR A 497 22.72 -26.60 10.52
CA THR A 497 22.41 -25.72 11.64
C THR A 497 21.35 -26.39 12.50
N LEU A 498 21.72 -26.75 13.72
CA LEU A 498 20.86 -27.43 14.68
C LEU A 498 20.38 -26.42 15.72
N VAL A 499 19.06 -26.26 15.85
CA VAL A 499 18.42 -25.30 16.75
C VAL A 499 17.60 -26.05 17.79
N TYR A 500 17.99 -25.95 19.05
CA TYR A 500 17.25 -26.49 20.18
C TYR A 500 16.23 -25.44 20.63
N LEU A 501 14.96 -25.77 20.46
CA LEU A 501 13.87 -24.87 20.83
C LEU A 501 13.61 -24.88 22.31
N ILE A 502 13.34 -23.72 22.88
CA ILE A 502 12.86 -23.55 24.27
C ILE A 502 11.56 -22.73 24.26
N GLY A 503 10.73 -22.94 25.29
CA GLY A 503 9.52 -22.14 25.45
C GLY A 503 9.82 -20.78 26.06
N ARG A 504 9.23 -19.74 25.48
CA ARG A 504 9.22 -18.36 25.97
C ARG A 504 7.78 -17.92 26.19
N LYS A 505 7.55 -17.19 27.28
CA LYS A 505 6.26 -16.59 27.56
C LYS A 505 5.97 -15.53 26.48
N ALA A 506 4.79 -15.57 25.90
CA ALA A 506 4.31 -14.61 24.89
C ALA A 506 2.87 -14.23 25.19
N ASP A 507 2.38 -13.19 24.54
CA ASP A 507 0.98 -12.81 24.61
C ASP A 507 0.11 -13.84 23.89
N THR A 508 -1.02 -14.18 24.49
CA THR A 508 -2.00 -15.14 23.98
C THR A 508 -3.34 -14.48 23.65
N THR A 509 -3.43 -13.15 23.71
CA THR A 509 -4.66 -12.42 23.40
C THR A 509 -5.03 -12.65 21.94
N ALA A 510 -6.18 -13.30 21.70
CA ALA A 510 -6.67 -13.52 20.36
C ALA A 510 -7.06 -12.20 19.68
N PRO A 511 -6.81 -12.06 18.37
CA PRO A 511 -7.31 -10.93 17.61
C PRO A 511 -8.83 -10.81 17.67
N PRO A 512 -9.39 -9.58 17.60
CA PRO A 512 -10.83 -9.39 17.67
C PRO A 512 -11.53 -10.01 16.44
N GLN A 513 -12.66 -10.66 16.71
CA GLN A 513 -13.55 -11.20 15.69
C GLN A 513 -14.83 -10.36 15.69
N PRO A 514 -14.95 -9.38 14.80
CA PRO A 514 -16.07 -8.46 14.80
C PRO A 514 -17.36 -9.16 14.32
N ARG A 515 -18.48 -8.84 14.95
CA ARG A 515 -19.80 -9.32 14.52
C ARG A 515 -20.30 -8.57 13.31
N GLN A 516 -20.05 -7.25 13.27
CA GLN A 516 -20.38 -6.38 12.15
C GLN A 516 -19.12 -6.13 11.34
N VAL A 517 -19.17 -6.43 10.04
CA VAL A 517 -18.02 -6.28 9.12
C VAL A 517 -18.20 -5.12 8.15
N PHE A 518 -19.44 -4.72 7.88
CA PHE A 518 -19.74 -3.66 6.92
C PHE A 518 -19.98 -2.34 7.64
N ALA A 519 -19.28 -1.29 7.18
CA ALA A 519 -19.57 0.08 7.58
C ALA A 519 -20.93 0.54 7.04
N PRO A 520 -21.55 1.55 7.64
CA PRO A 520 -22.71 2.21 7.07
C PRO A 520 -22.41 2.76 5.67
N SER A 521 -23.44 2.90 4.81
CA SER A 521 -23.29 3.51 3.49
C SER A 521 -22.85 4.98 3.59
N THR A 522 -22.00 5.40 2.64
CA THR A 522 -21.56 6.80 2.49
C THR A 522 -22.78 7.72 2.31
N PRO A 523 -22.90 8.81 3.09
CA PRO A 523 -24.00 9.75 2.92
C PRO A 523 -23.83 10.64 1.69
N GLU A 524 -24.93 11.29 1.27
CA GLU A 524 -24.90 12.34 0.26
C GLU A 524 -24.21 13.61 0.79
N ALA A 525 -23.78 14.49 -0.14
CA ALA A 525 -23.15 15.75 0.23
C ALA A 525 -24.04 16.62 1.13
N PRO A 526 -23.45 17.41 2.05
CA PRO A 526 -24.21 18.38 2.84
C PRO A 526 -24.94 19.38 1.95
N VAL A 527 -26.16 19.75 2.32
CA VAL A 527 -26.95 20.77 1.63
C VAL A 527 -26.95 22.06 2.47
N ALA A 528 -26.53 23.16 1.87
CA ALA A 528 -26.60 24.49 2.46
C ALA A 528 -27.71 25.35 1.85
N GLN A 529 -28.47 26.02 2.69
CA GLN A 529 -29.48 26.99 2.30
C GLN A 529 -29.06 28.39 2.75
N ARG A 530 -29.12 29.36 1.85
CA ARG A 530 -28.81 30.75 2.19
C ARG A 530 -29.78 31.28 3.25
N GLN A 531 -29.25 31.86 4.33
CA GLN A 531 -30.04 32.44 5.40
C GLN A 531 -29.37 33.71 5.95
N GLY A 532 -29.91 34.86 5.58
CA GLY A 532 -29.35 36.15 5.99
C GLY A 532 -27.90 36.34 5.48
N ASP A 533 -26.99 36.58 6.41
CA ASP A 533 -25.54 36.77 6.18
C ASP A 533 -24.74 35.46 6.27
N GLY A 534 -25.42 34.32 6.17
CA GLY A 534 -24.77 33.00 6.28
C GLY A 534 -25.52 31.88 5.58
N HIS A 535 -25.26 30.67 6.04
CA HIS A 535 -25.87 29.44 5.48
C HIS A 535 -26.37 28.56 6.61
N ARG A 536 -27.54 27.93 6.40
CA ARG A 536 -28.01 26.82 7.22
C ARG A 536 -27.68 25.51 6.53
N ILE A 537 -26.89 24.69 7.18
CA ILE A 537 -26.52 23.35 6.73
C ILE A 537 -27.43 22.34 7.41
N VAL A 538 -28.16 21.55 6.63
CA VAL A 538 -29.05 20.50 7.16
C VAL A 538 -28.22 19.26 7.45
N ILE A 539 -28.39 18.68 8.64
CA ILE A 539 -27.70 17.46 9.09
C ILE A 539 -28.73 16.33 9.12
N PRO A 540 -28.65 15.35 8.20
CA PRO A 540 -29.54 14.19 8.19
C PRO A 540 -29.42 13.37 9.49
N ALA A 541 -30.51 12.76 9.92
CA ALA A 541 -30.51 11.90 11.10
C ALA A 541 -29.48 10.74 10.95
N GLY A 542 -28.74 10.44 12.00
CA GLY A 542 -27.72 9.39 12.00
C GLY A 542 -26.43 9.76 11.26
N THR A 543 -26.25 11.04 10.89
CA THR A 543 -24.98 11.54 10.34
C THR A 543 -24.29 12.49 11.31
N THR A 544 -22.96 12.55 11.21
CA THR A 544 -22.10 13.54 11.87
C THR A 544 -21.62 14.52 10.81
N LEU A 545 -21.75 15.82 11.08
CA LEU A 545 -21.18 16.87 10.24
C LEU A 545 -19.73 17.10 10.62
N TYR A 546 -18.85 17.17 9.62
CA TYR A 546 -17.47 17.59 9.75
C TYR A 546 -17.28 18.95 9.08
N MET A 547 -16.57 19.84 9.72
CA MET A 547 -16.15 21.14 9.19
C MET A 547 -14.63 21.27 9.32
N ASP A 548 -13.96 21.53 8.22
CA ASP A 548 -12.50 21.65 8.14
C ASP A 548 -11.75 20.46 8.77
N GLY A 549 -12.31 19.25 8.65
CA GLY A 549 -11.77 18.00 9.16
C GLY A 549 -12.18 17.63 10.58
N HIS A 550 -12.95 18.46 11.28
CA HIS A 550 -13.36 18.24 12.66
C HIS A 550 -14.84 17.91 12.78
N ALA A 551 -15.15 16.85 13.52
CA ALA A 551 -16.54 16.49 13.83
C ALA A 551 -17.15 17.57 14.71
N LEU A 552 -18.37 17.98 14.36
CA LEU A 552 -19.15 18.97 15.13
C LEU A 552 -20.24 18.28 15.94
N ASP A 553 -20.45 18.76 17.16
CA ASP A 553 -21.56 18.35 18.02
C ASP A 553 -22.84 19.12 17.62
N ALA A 554 -23.35 18.81 16.42
CA ALA A 554 -24.58 19.42 15.89
C ALA A 554 -25.50 18.31 15.36
N THR A 555 -26.76 18.30 15.79
CA THR A 555 -27.66 17.15 15.59
C THR A 555 -28.70 17.32 14.50
N ARG A 556 -29.05 18.54 14.09
CA ARG A 556 -30.10 18.80 13.10
C ARG A 556 -29.71 19.80 12.02
N HIS A 557 -29.03 20.86 12.39
CA HIS A 557 -28.52 21.88 11.49
C HIS A 557 -27.37 22.64 12.13
N LEU A 558 -26.55 23.26 11.27
CA LEU A 558 -25.54 24.24 11.64
C LEU A 558 -25.86 25.54 10.93
N ASP A 559 -25.98 26.64 11.68
CA ASP A 559 -26.07 28.00 11.14
C ASP A 559 -24.63 28.57 11.07
N LEU A 560 -24.06 28.60 9.87
CA LEU A 560 -22.71 29.09 9.59
C LEU A 560 -22.78 30.52 9.07
N ARG A 561 -22.25 31.48 9.83
CA ARG A 561 -22.09 32.86 9.38
C ARG A 561 -20.88 32.99 8.49
N GLU A 562 -20.94 33.89 7.50
CA GLU A 562 -19.80 34.21 6.67
C GLU A 562 -18.73 34.95 7.50
N ASP A 563 -17.59 34.32 7.73
CA ASP A 563 -16.43 34.90 8.39
C ASP A 563 -15.35 35.38 7.39
N GLY A 564 -15.66 35.23 6.10
CA GLY A 564 -14.78 35.58 5.00
C GLY A 564 -13.65 34.57 4.75
N ARG A 565 -13.82 33.31 5.19
CA ARG A 565 -12.92 32.18 4.96
C ARG A 565 -13.61 31.08 4.19
N LEU A 566 -12.82 30.19 3.58
CA LEU A 566 -13.33 28.97 2.94
C LEU A 566 -13.42 27.87 3.98
N HIS A 567 -14.61 27.32 4.15
CA HIS A 567 -14.91 26.15 4.98
C HIS A 567 -15.27 24.95 4.13
N VAL A 568 -14.78 23.78 4.51
CA VAL A 568 -15.07 22.49 3.85
C VAL A 568 -15.91 21.65 4.80
N LEU A 569 -17.09 21.22 4.30
CA LEU A 569 -18.04 20.46 5.07
C LEU A 569 -18.24 19.08 4.42
N SER A 570 -18.33 18.03 5.23
CA SER A 570 -18.70 16.67 4.80
C SER A 570 -19.52 15.97 5.87
N LEU A 571 -20.15 14.87 5.51
CA LEU A 571 -20.96 14.04 6.38
C LEU A 571 -20.37 12.63 6.45
N ALA A 572 -20.46 12.00 7.63
CA ALA A 572 -20.26 10.56 7.81
C ALA A 572 -21.37 9.97 8.65
N ARG A 573 -21.66 8.67 8.48
CA ARG A 573 -22.63 7.91 9.30
C ARG A 573 -21.89 7.07 10.32
N ARG A 574 -22.49 6.91 11.51
CA ARG A 574 -21.99 5.99 12.53
C ARG A 574 -23.10 5.01 12.92
N ALA A 575 -22.78 3.72 12.87
CA ALA A 575 -23.65 2.65 13.35
C ALA A 575 -22.79 1.48 13.84
N ASP A 576 -23.24 0.83 14.92
CA ASP A 576 -22.62 -0.39 15.47
C ASP A 576 -21.10 -0.28 15.73
N GLY A 577 -20.64 0.93 16.10
CA GLY A 577 -19.22 1.21 16.37
C GLY A 577 -18.35 1.44 15.12
N LEU A 578 -18.95 1.39 13.92
CA LEU A 578 -18.28 1.65 12.65
C LEU A 578 -18.70 3.01 12.07
N GLU A 579 -17.80 3.64 11.33
CA GLU A 579 -18.05 4.88 10.60
C GLU A 579 -17.95 4.62 9.09
N SER A 580 -18.85 5.26 8.32
CA SER A 580 -18.82 5.23 6.86
C SER A 580 -17.64 5.99 6.30
N LEU A 581 -17.36 5.82 5.02
CA LEU A 581 -16.62 6.81 4.26
C LEU A 581 -17.38 8.14 4.23
N HIS A 582 -16.66 9.25 4.01
CA HIS A 582 -17.26 10.58 4.00
C HIS A 582 -17.94 10.91 2.67
N SER A 583 -18.99 11.69 2.74
CA SER A 583 -19.68 12.28 1.58
C SER A 583 -18.75 13.13 0.73
N PRO A 584 -19.13 13.47 -0.51
CA PRO A 584 -18.51 14.58 -1.22
C PRO A 584 -18.52 15.84 -0.35
N ALA A 585 -17.49 16.69 -0.53
CA ALA A 585 -17.36 17.92 0.23
C ALA A 585 -18.23 19.05 -0.35
N LEU A 586 -18.79 19.86 0.55
CA LEU A 586 -19.36 21.17 0.23
C LEU A 586 -18.38 22.25 0.70
N THR A 587 -17.93 23.12 -0.22
CA THR A 587 -17.11 24.27 0.12
C THR A 587 -17.97 25.53 0.18
N LEU A 588 -17.91 26.27 1.29
CA LEU A 588 -18.59 27.53 1.50
C LEU A 588 -17.61 28.65 1.81
N GLY A 589 -17.91 29.87 1.38
CA GLY A 589 -17.11 31.06 1.62
C GLY A 589 -16.67 31.78 0.35
N PRO A 590 -15.88 32.87 0.48
CA PRO A 590 -15.49 33.70 -0.65
C PRO A 590 -14.45 33.01 -1.51
N LEU A 591 -14.81 32.75 -2.76
CA LEU A 591 -13.91 32.26 -3.80
C LEU A 591 -13.89 33.29 -4.93
N GLN A 592 -12.73 33.93 -5.15
CA GLN A 592 -12.54 34.87 -6.24
C GLN A 592 -12.06 34.14 -7.49
N GLU A 593 -12.72 34.36 -8.61
CA GLU A 593 -12.31 33.89 -9.91
C GLU A 593 -11.61 35.00 -10.67
N VAL A 594 -10.38 34.74 -11.13
CA VAL A 594 -9.56 35.66 -11.93
C VAL A 594 -9.38 35.03 -13.32
N PRO A 595 -10.02 35.56 -14.37
CA PRO A 595 -9.91 35.04 -15.74
C PRO A 595 -8.46 35.11 -16.25
N GLY A 596 -8.07 34.12 -17.07
CA GLY A 596 -6.75 34.05 -17.68
C GLY A 596 -6.26 32.62 -17.86
N SER A 597 -5.15 32.44 -18.59
CA SER A 597 -4.64 31.11 -18.97
C SER A 597 -3.24 30.77 -18.44
N GLU A 598 -2.36 31.77 -18.32
CA GLU A 598 -0.94 31.55 -18.02
C GLU A 598 -0.41 32.44 -16.91
N ALA A 599 -1.01 33.64 -16.76
CA ALA A 599 -0.61 34.60 -15.72
C ALA A 599 -1.82 35.40 -15.22
N TRP A 600 -1.82 35.71 -13.93
CA TRP A 600 -2.91 36.42 -13.27
C TRP A 600 -2.32 37.47 -12.33
N VAL A 601 -2.88 38.67 -12.32
CA VAL A 601 -2.60 39.71 -11.34
C VAL A 601 -3.73 39.68 -10.31
N TRP A 602 -3.37 39.57 -9.05
CA TRP A 602 -4.33 39.47 -7.96
C TRP A 602 -3.85 40.26 -6.74
N THR A 603 -4.77 40.87 -6.02
CA THR A 603 -4.48 41.57 -4.79
C THR A 603 -5.08 40.84 -3.60
N ALA A 604 -4.26 40.47 -2.63
CA ALA A 604 -4.70 39.78 -1.45
C ALA A 604 -5.56 40.70 -0.55
N THR A 605 -6.79 40.34 -0.31
CA THR A 605 -7.69 41.10 0.57
C THR A 605 -7.44 40.81 2.05
N ARG A 606 -6.86 39.67 2.38
CA ARG A 606 -6.52 39.20 3.73
C ARG A 606 -5.10 38.64 3.76
N ALA A 607 -4.47 38.72 4.93
CA ALA A 607 -3.22 38.02 5.22
C ALA A 607 -3.47 36.55 5.57
N GLY A 608 -2.47 35.69 5.37
CA GLY A 608 -2.50 34.28 5.75
C GLY A 608 -2.56 33.35 4.55
N GLN A 609 -2.99 32.12 4.79
CA GLN A 609 -3.07 31.09 3.77
C GLN A 609 -4.27 31.31 2.84
N HIS A 610 -4.02 31.12 1.55
CA HIS A 610 -5.04 31.12 0.51
C HIS A 610 -4.97 29.82 -0.27
N ARG A 611 -6.13 29.21 -0.48
CA ARG A 611 -6.29 28.05 -1.36
C ARG A 611 -6.44 28.53 -2.77
N VAL A 612 -5.73 27.86 -3.67
CA VAL A 612 -5.69 28.21 -5.10
C VAL A 612 -5.90 26.96 -5.92
N SER A 613 -6.74 27.04 -6.95
CA SER A 613 -6.90 26.03 -7.99
C SER A 613 -7.10 26.70 -9.35
N LEU A 614 -6.91 25.93 -10.42
CA LEU A 614 -7.13 26.40 -11.79
C LEU A 614 -8.40 25.77 -12.34
N ARG A 615 -9.24 26.57 -13.00
CA ARG A 615 -10.31 26.06 -13.83
C ARG A 615 -9.71 25.68 -15.18
N TYR A 616 -9.92 24.44 -15.60
CA TYR A 616 -9.26 23.94 -16.81
C TYR A 616 -10.12 22.90 -17.53
N ARG A 617 -9.69 22.61 -18.77
CA ARG A 617 -10.13 21.46 -19.56
C ARG A 617 -8.90 20.74 -20.09
N ASN A 618 -8.84 19.41 -19.93
CA ASN A 618 -7.77 18.58 -20.47
C ASN A 618 -8.34 17.47 -21.37
N PRO A 619 -8.36 17.67 -22.71
CA PRO A 619 -8.91 16.69 -23.65
C PRO A 619 -7.93 15.54 -23.95
N ASN A 620 -6.70 15.58 -23.46
CA ASN A 620 -5.74 14.50 -23.69
C ASN A 620 -6.20 13.22 -23.01
N GLY A 621 -6.40 12.18 -23.80
CA GLY A 621 -6.87 10.89 -23.35
C GLY A 621 -5.86 10.15 -22.46
N PRO A 622 -6.28 9.06 -21.81
CA PRO A 622 -5.42 8.34 -20.89
C PRO A 622 -4.21 7.71 -21.58
N ILE A 623 -3.08 7.71 -20.89
CA ILE A 623 -1.98 6.81 -21.16
C ILE A 623 -2.41 5.41 -20.66
N ASN A 624 -1.87 4.36 -21.24
CA ASN A 624 -2.38 3.02 -21.06
C ASN A 624 -2.46 2.53 -19.59
N THR A 625 -1.50 2.87 -18.74
CA THR A 625 -1.38 2.34 -17.38
C THR A 625 -1.68 3.35 -16.28
N GLY A 626 -2.20 4.51 -16.60
CA GLY A 626 -2.47 5.51 -15.59
C GLY A 626 -3.27 6.70 -16.12
N VAL A 627 -3.48 7.66 -15.25
CA VAL A 627 -4.21 8.89 -15.58
C VAL A 627 -3.30 9.87 -16.29
N THR A 628 -3.69 10.29 -17.48
CA THR A 628 -3.03 11.40 -18.18
C THR A 628 -3.36 12.71 -17.47
N ALA A 629 -2.35 13.50 -17.18
CA ALA A 629 -2.51 14.81 -16.55
C ALA A 629 -1.47 15.80 -17.08
N ALA A 630 -1.82 17.08 -17.13
CA ALA A 630 -0.83 18.13 -17.21
C ALA A 630 -0.30 18.43 -15.80
N VAL A 631 1.03 18.44 -15.65
CA VAL A 631 1.72 18.77 -14.42
C VAL A 631 2.43 20.10 -14.61
N LYS A 632 2.03 21.09 -13.83
CA LYS A 632 2.53 22.47 -13.95
C LYS A 632 3.02 22.99 -12.60
N ARG A 633 3.91 23.99 -12.65
CA ARG A 633 4.27 24.80 -11.48
C ARG A 633 3.46 26.08 -11.50
N LEU A 634 2.76 26.32 -10.40
CA LEU A 634 2.13 27.61 -10.15
C LEU A 634 3.06 28.41 -9.24
N LEU A 635 3.60 29.49 -9.76
CA LEU A 635 4.46 30.43 -9.04
C LEU A 635 3.64 31.58 -8.51
N LEU A 636 3.92 32.04 -7.30
CA LEU A 636 3.39 33.29 -6.74
C LEU A 636 4.54 34.26 -6.48
N GLU A 637 4.53 35.35 -7.17
CA GLU A 637 5.49 36.46 -7.10
C GLU A 637 4.80 37.67 -6.48
N CYS A 638 5.24 38.06 -5.29
CA CYS A 638 4.73 39.25 -4.59
C CYS A 638 5.88 40.23 -4.31
N THR A 639 5.65 41.53 -4.42
CA THR A 639 6.67 42.54 -4.21
C THR A 639 7.31 42.43 -2.83
N GLY A 640 8.64 42.28 -2.77
CA GLY A 640 9.39 42.21 -1.51
C GLY A 640 9.31 40.85 -0.78
N GLN A 641 8.78 39.81 -1.41
CA GLN A 641 8.76 38.46 -0.86
C GLN A 641 9.50 37.48 -1.77
N ALA A 642 9.95 36.36 -1.20
CA ALA A 642 10.48 35.27 -1.98
C ALA A 642 9.35 34.62 -2.81
N THR A 643 9.66 34.24 -4.04
CA THR A 643 8.75 33.51 -4.90
C THR A 643 8.35 32.18 -4.25
N GLN A 644 7.05 31.93 -4.12
CA GLN A 644 6.52 30.65 -3.70
C GLN A 644 6.19 29.81 -4.95
N SER A 645 6.37 28.49 -4.84
CA SER A 645 6.11 27.57 -5.94
C SER A 645 5.34 26.36 -5.42
N GLN A 646 4.30 25.93 -6.17
CA GLN A 646 3.51 24.75 -5.88
C GLN A 646 3.27 23.96 -7.18
N VAL A 647 3.15 22.64 -7.06
CA VAL A 647 2.81 21.79 -8.22
C VAL A 647 1.29 21.66 -8.31
N VAL A 648 0.73 22.01 -9.46
CA VAL A 648 -0.68 21.82 -9.78
C VAL A 648 -0.83 20.76 -10.86
N VAL A 649 -1.83 19.89 -10.71
CA VAL A 649 -2.08 18.78 -11.61
C VAL A 649 -3.49 18.89 -12.17
N MET A 650 -3.58 18.72 -13.47
CA MET A 650 -4.80 18.84 -14.26
C MET A 650 -5.05 17.54 -15.02
N PRO A 651 -5.70 16.54 -14.39
CA PRO A 651 -6.03 15.27 -15.02
C PRO A 651 -6.90 15.43 -16.26
N HIS A 652 -6.95 14.39 -17.11
CA HIS A 652 -7.92 14.29 -18.20
C HIS A 652 -9.33 14.64 -17.73
N SER A 653 -10.05 15.43 -18.51
CA SER A 653 -11.41 15.88 -18.18
C SER A 653 -12.32 15.85 -19.38
N VAL A 654 -13.58 15.45 -19.20
CA VAL A 654 -14.62 15.47 -20.24
C VAL A 654 -15.18 16.88 -20.44
N GLY A 655 -14.99 17.77 -19.48
CA GLY A 655 -15.46 19.17 -19.50
C GLY A 655 -14.55 20.06 -18.67
N GLU A 656 -15.04 21.21 -18.24
CA GLU A 656 -14.31 22.05 -17.30
C GLU A 656 -14.29 21.42 -15.92
N GLN A 657 -13.12 21.41 -15.30
CA GLN A 657 -12.87 20.93 -13.93
C GLN A 657 -11.90 21.87 -13.22
N LEU A 658 -11.71 21.63 -11.91
CA LEU A 658 -10.69 22.29 -11.12
C LEU A 658 -9.44 21.40 -11.01
N SER A 659 -8.26 22.03 -11.05
CA SER A 659 -6.98 21.35 -10.77
C SER A 659 -6.91 20.84 -9.33
N THR A 660 -5.83 20.14 -8.98
CA THR A 660 -5.43 19.98 -7.58
C THR A 660 -5.37 21.34 -6.89
N GLN A 661 -5.68 21.33 -5.57
CA GLN A 661 -5.72 22.55 -4.77
C GLN A 661 -4.40 22.75 -4.04
N VAL A 662 -3.81 23.92 -4.18
CA VAL A 662 -2.55 24.29 -3.51
C VAL A 662 -2.75 25.47 -2.59
N SER A 663 -1.79 25.72 -1.68
CA SER A 663 -1.86 26.80 -0.71
C SER A 663 -0.66 27.74 -0.82
N PHE A 664 -0.93 29.05 -0.74
CA PHE A 664 0.08 30.10 -0.69
C PHE A 664 -0.16 31.00 0.52
N THR A 665 0.93 31.53 1.07
CA THR A 665 0.85 32.50 2.18
C THR A 665 1.09 33.90 1.65
N VAL A 666 0.19 34.82 1.96
CA VAL A 666 0.23 36.22 1.47
C VAL A 666 0.03 37.24 2.57
N VAL A 667 0.39 38.49 2.29
CA VAL A 667 0.15 39.65 3.14
C VAL A 667 -1.01 40.45 2.56
N ALA A 668 -1.92 40.95 3.43
CA ALA A 668 -3.07 41.75 3.02
C ALA A 668 -2.66 43.02 2.28
N GLY A 669 -3.41 43.40 1.25
CA GLY A 669 -3.16 44.58 0.42
C GLY A 669 -2.03 44.44 -0.59
N GLN A 670 -1.33 43.34 -0.61
CA GLN A 670 -0.22 43.11 -1.51
C GLN A 670 -0.70 42.67 -2.90
N GLN A 671 -0.20 43.32 -3.91
CA GLN A 671 -0.40 42.89 -5.30
C GLN A 671 0.61 41.81 -5.63
N CYS A 672 0.11 40.68 -6.12
CA CYS A 672 0.88 39.52 -6.47
C CYS A 672 0.59 39.11 -7.93
N ARG A 673 1.52 38.38 -8.52
CA ARG A 673 1.37 37.78 -9.84
C ARG A 673 1.49 36.28 -9.72
N PHE A 674 0.48 35.57 -10.16
CA PHE A 674 0.58 34.13 -10.41
C PHE A 674 1.08 33.89 -11.85
N ARG A 675 1.91 32.86 -12.03
CA ARG A 675 2.43 32.45 -13.32
C ARG A 675 2.52 30.94 -13.37
N LEU A 676 2.15 30.35 -14.52
CA LEU A 676 2.18 28.92 -14.76
C LEU A 676 3.43 28.55 -15.58
N GLU A 677 4.18 27.56 -15.12
CA GLU A 677 5.34 27.00 -15.81
C GLU A 677 5.19 25.48 -15.95
N ASP A 678 5.95 24.87 -16.84
CA ASP A 678 6.01 23.43 -16.99
C ASP A 678 6.65 22.78 -15.77
N GLY A 679 5.99 21.72 -15.25
CA GLY A 679 6.51 20.81 -14.26
C GLY A 679 7.01 19.50 -14.90
N PHE A 680 7.72 18.68 -14.11
CA PHE A 680 8.11 17.36 -14.56
C PHE A 680 6.88 16.44 -14.68
N ASN A 681 6.75 15.81 -15.84
CA ASN A 681 5.69 14.86 -16.11
C ASN A 681 6.31 13.47 -16.27
N MET A 682 5.78 12.47 -15.52
CA MET A 682 6.30 11.09 -15.55
C MET A 682 6.21 10.47 -16.95
N SER A 683 5.32 10.92 -17.81
CA SER A 683 5.25 10.48 -19.22
C SER A 683 6.53 10.81 -20.02
N ALA A 684 7.38 11.70 -19.49
CA ALA A 684 8.70 11.99 -20.04
C ALA A 684 9.69 10.84 -19.89
N LEU A 685 9.45 9.86 -19.00
CA LEU A 685 10.34 8.71 -18.86
C LEU A 685 10.35 7.83 -20.12
N ALA A 686 11.51 7.31 -20.48
CA ALA A 686 11.69 6.43 -21.63
C ALA A 686 10.82 5.16 -21.51
N HIS A 687 10.63 4.65 -20.30
CA HIS A 687 9.76 3.52 -20.01
C HIS A 687 8.31 3.78 -20.49
N PHE A 688 7.77 4.96 -20.23
CA PHE A 688 6.40 5.32 -20.65
C PHE A 688 6.24 5.46 -22.14
N ALA A 689 7.31 5.70 -22.91
CA ALA A 689 7.24 5.73 -24.37
C ALA A 689 6.74 4.41 -24.97
N GLN A 690 6.99 3.31 -24.28
CA GLN A 690 6.54 1.98 -24.70
C GLN A 690 5.02 1.79 -24.60
N TYR A 691 4.34 2.58 -23.76
CA TYR A 691 2.88 2.54 -23.65
C TYR A 691 2.20 3.61 -24.49
N ASN A 692 2.76 4.79 -24.55
CA ASN A 692 2.09 5.96 -25.13
C ASN A 692 2.47 6.23 -26.60
N GLY A 693 3.16 5.30 -27.24
CA GLY A 693 3.61 5.45 -28.63
C GLY A 693 4.57 6.62 -28.82
N GLY A 694 5.42 6.91 -27.82
CA GLY A 694 6.39 7.99 -27.83
C GLY A 694 5.82 9.37 -27.48
N ARG A 695 4.52 9.51 -27.18
CA ARG A 695 3.92 10.78 -26.74
C ARG A 695 4.42 11.15 -25.33
N GLY A 696 4.33 12.45 -25.02
CA GLY A 696 4.79 12.98 -23.73
C GLY A 696 6.24 13.47 -23.76
N GLY A 697 6.79 13.80 -22.62
CA GLY A 697 8.10 14.39 -22.49
C GLY A 697 8.16 15.83 -22.99
N ARG A 698 9.25 16.19 -23.68
CA ARG A 698 9.48 17.55 -24.20
C ARG A 698 8.40 18.00 -25.18
N ASP A 699 7.89 17.09 -26.00
CA ASP A 699 6.86 17.41 -27.02
C ASP A 699 5.51 17.74 -26.39
N GLY A 700 5.34 17.48 -25.10
CA GLY A 700 4.33 18.06 -24.23
C GLY A 700 2.88 17.75 -24.54
N VAL A 701 2.58 16.90 -25.53
CA VAL A 701 1.20 16.63 -25.96
C VAL A 701 0.32 16.15 -24.79
N VAL A 702 0.87 15.38 -23.88
CA VAL A 702 0.15 14.92 -22.67
C VAL A 702 0.39 15.81 -21.44
N ASN A 703 1.27 16.82 -21.54
CA ASN A 703 1.54 17.79 -20.47
C ASN A 703 0.87 19.16 -20.74
N THR A 704 -0.26 19.17 -21.45
CA THR A 704 -1.01 20.37 -21.77
C THR A 704 -2.43 20.32 -21.24
N ALA A 705 -2.95 21.47 -20.83
CA ALA A 705 -4.34 21.68 -20.47
C ALA A 705 -4.76 23.11 -20.86
N GLN A 706 -6.04 23.29 -21.15
CA GLN A 706 -6.63 24.60 -21.45
C GLN A 706 -7.11 25.22 -20.14
N VAL A 707 -6.37 26.20 -19.62
CA VAL A 707 -6.74 26.91 -18.39
C VAL A 707 -7.59 28.13 -18.74
N SER A 708 -8.68 28.36 -18.04
CA SER A 708 -9.62 29.49 -18.24
C SER A 708 -9.62 30.50 -17.10
N ALA A 709 -9.31 30.08 -15.87
CA ALA A 709 -9.30 30.97 -14.71
C ALA A 709 -8.44 30.43 -13.55
N LEU A 710 -8.02 31.34 -12.69
CA LEU A 710 -7.46 31.05 -11.38
C LEU A 710 -8.56 31.30 -10.32
N LEU A 711 -8.78 30.36 -9.42
CA LEU A 711 -9.67 30.48 -8.28
C LEU A 711 -8.85 30.63 -7.02
N VAL A 712 -9.11 31.68 -6.23
CA VAL A 712 -8.37 31.94 -4.99
C VAL A 712 -9.30 32.36 -3.86
N GLY A 713 -9.10 31.81 -2.68
CA GLY A 713 -9.88 32.19 -1.48
C GLY A 713 -9.11 31.95 -0.18
N PRO A 714 -9.35 32.76 0.85
CA PRO A 714 -8.69 32.63 2.15
C PRO A 714 -9.06 31.29 2.81
N ALA A 715 -8.06 30.52 3.21
CA ALA A 715 -8.28 29.26 3.93
C ALA A 715 -8.72 29.50 5.37
N ALA A 716 -9.51 28.59 5.95
CA ALA A 716 -9.71 28.52 7.37
C ALA A 716 -8.37 28.26 8.06
N SER A 717 -8.14 28.83 9.25
CA SER A 717 -6.88 28.60 9.98
C SER A 717 -6.86 27.17 10.53
N THR A 718 -5.78 26.44 10.28
CA THR A 718 -5.55 25.10 10.84
C THR A 718 -5.15 25.12 12.33
N GLU A 719 -5.04 26.31 12.96
CA GLU A 719 -4.57 26.48 14.34
C GLU A 719 -5.63 26.29 15.44
N ALA A 720 -6.88 26.02 15.08
CA ALA A 720 -7.99 25.94 16.06
C ALA A 720 -8.29 24.50 16.51
N ALA A 721 -7.34 23.57 16.42
CA ALA A 721 -7.55 22.20 16.90
C ALA A 721 -6.23 21.55 17.35
N GLN A 722 -5.73 22.00 18.49
CA GLN A 722 -4.84 21.21 19.36
C GLN A 722 -5.61 20.71 20.57
#